data_f4c2b266e934030009679d222e5abdd0
#
_entry.id   f4c2b266e934030009679d222e5abdd0
#
_cell.length_a   1.000
_cell.length_b   1.000
_cell.length_c   1.000
_cell.angle_alpha   90.00
_cell.angle_beta   90.00
_cell.angle_gamma   90.00
#
_symmetry.space_group_name_H-M   'P 1'
#
loop_
_entity.id
_entity.type
_entity.pdbx_description
1 polymer ?
#
loop_
_entity_poly.entity_id
_entity_poly.type
_entity_poly.pdbx_seq_one_letter_code
_entity_poly.pdbx_strand_id
1 'polypeptide(L)'
;ASRNMPNFEQRISIRMINSNHEVGGWGWSLNSSEIRTLTEHPIPGIKQICFHSYQREAEVVFINREQEEKPYIISYMDTDPNFFSHYNASFLYGNVLPTTPEEVVLSESCARKVYGKSNPVGTLLKIVKLKESEKDKSTYYKVVNVIRNLPKTLNVETDIYFSHLREENRQQGYITEGTLETADGLNKANESLKGITTLHNNEMAYFIANKEADSYHDPQRMIGIAFITFLSSLILLSGMINFLKFIIQSFYNRNRELALRKSLGASPKSLFALLFTEAFWMLTFSLLFSLVLSECTCLLLTTYIPPKEMIPIDIQTLYGIQVKLYIGLLLICTLVMLYPIRRLQRSGLAGHMKTNSHRHLFRNIMMCVQLCVCIFFLGMSIAIHLFNSVGSVLYLPLSDKETNSTLCLEMNSVTLGKNKDAILSQIKMLPGVENISSVLMSGNYNSFLTCDYESADHRTLTVRVRQGDPSYFQFFRIPFRGEIVEPHTSNVVYISEAFQKQLENDSVSGNVKLGKENYRIAGTYKACYGENISEHNQYNISVFFPTEEASVIYIRFRDDISFGKSEIERVCRNYVPESLPLDIQRLDIRRSTTQGIRDLMGDASLLLGIISALLVILSIYSAISMDTVSRQKEVAIRKINGATPKVIALMFGKAYIIQFILAYTITYPLLRLLVIDITKDSPISSITGFTW
;
A
#
# COMPACT_ATOMS: atom_id res chain seq x y z
N ALA A 1 -16.29 -4.02 4.72
CA ALA A 1 -16.92 -2.77 5.17
C ALA A 1 -17.86 -2.21 4.10
N SER A 2 -17.45 -2.15 2.84
CA SER A 2 -18.28 -1.63 1.72
C SER A 2 -19.59 -2.41 1.51
N ARG A 3 -19.62 -3.73 1.71
CA ARG A 3 -20.84 -4.57 1.61
C ARG A 3 -21.91 -4.24 2.67
N ASN A 4 -21.55 -3.58 3.75
CA ASN A 4 -22.48 -3.20 4.80
C ASN A 4 -23.13 -1.83 4.57
N MET A 5 -22.84 -1.20 3.42
CA MET A 5 -23.51 0.04 3.04
C MET A 5 -24.89 -0.22 2.48
N PRO A 6 -25.87 0.60 2.83
CA PRO A 6 -27.16 0.54 2.21
C PRO A 6 -26.98 0.80 0.70
N ASN A 7 -27.66 -0.01 -0.13
CA ASN A 7 -27.70 0.11 -1.58
C ASN A 7 -26.37 -0.07 -2.32
N PHE A 8 -25.40 -0.80 -1.75
CA PHE A 8 -24.09 -1.03 -2.38
C PHE A 8 -24.18 -1.56 -3.82
N GLU A 9 -25.13 -2.45 -4.12
CA GLU A 9 -25.36 -3.00 -5.48
C GLU A 9 -25.94 -2.00 -6.47
N GLN A 10 -26.51 -0.89 -5.98
CA GLN A 10 -27.08 0.19 -6.77
C GLN A 10 -26.11 1.34 -6.99
N ARG A 11 -24.97 1.35 -6.32
CA ARG A 11 -23.98 2.42 -6.45
C ARG A 11 -23.20 2.30 -7.75
N ILE A 12 -23.03 3.43 -8.40
CA ILE A 12 -22.29 3.58 -9.64
C ILE A 12 -21.28 4.72 -9.56
N SER A 13 -20.18 4.55 -10.27
CA SER A 13 -19.26 5.64 -10.62
C SER A 13 -19.49 6.03 -12.07
N ILE A 14 -19.60 7.32 -12.34
CA ILE A 14 -19.81 7.86 -13.69
C ILE A 14 -18.48 8.42 -14.18
N ARG A 15 -18.08 8.01 -15.38
CA ARG A 15 -16.82 8.38 -16.03
C ARG A 15 -17.08 8.87 -17.43
N MET A 16 -16.08 9.50 -18.01
CA MET A 16 -16.09 9.95 -19.38
C MET A 16 -15.18 9.08 -20.25
N ILE A 17 -15.65 8.76 -21.45
CA ILE A 17 -14.89 7.98 -22.45
C ILE A 17 -14.90 8.77 -23.74
N ASN A 18 -13.75 8.84 -24.43
CA ASN A 18 -13.65 9.42 -25.76
C ASN A 18 -14.16 8.44 -26.84
N SER A 19 -14.26 8.92 -28.10
CA SER A 19 -14.75 8.15 -29.24
C SER A 19 -13.91 6.89 -29.57
N ASN A 20 -12.68 6.84 -29.13
CA ASN A 20 -11.74 5.72 -29.38
C ASN A 20 -11.81 4.65 -28.28
N HIS A 21 -12.73 4.72 -27.35
CA HIS A 21 -12.83 3.86 -26.16
C HIS A 21 -11.60 3.88 -25.25
N GLU A 22 -10.65 4.76 -25.48
CA GLU A 22 -9.56 5.00 -24.57
C GLU A 22 -10.09 5.79 -23.38
N VAL A 23 -10.01 5.18 -22.20
CA VAL A 23 -10.17 5.90 -20.94
C VAL A 23 -8.94 6.80 -20.85
N GLY A 24 -9.08 8.06 -21.20
CA GLY A 24 -8.01 9.04 -20.96
C GLY A 24 -7.58 8.92 -19.52
N GLY A 25 -6.28 9.06 -19.18
CA GLY A 25 -5.74 8.88 -17.84
C GLY A 25 -6.40 9.73 -16.74
N TRP A 26 -7.32 10.62 -17.12
CA TRP A 26 -8.12 11.53 -16.28
C TRP A 26 -9.61 11.22 -16.28
N GLY A 27 -10.07 10.12 -16.87
CA GLY A 27 -11.49 9.75 -17.01
C GLY A 27 -12.26 9.51 -15.70
N TRP A 28 -11.67 9.76 -14.55
CA TRP A 28 -12.28 9.60 -13.23
C TRP A 28 -12.85 10.91 -12.67
N SER A 29 -12.46 12.06 -13.20
CA SER A 29 -12.88 13.35 -12.67
C SER A 29 -13.47 14.23 -13.76
N LEU A 30 -14.62 14.83 -13.46
CA LEU A 30 -15.34 15.72 -14.35
C LEU A 30 -15.07 17.19 -13.99
N ASN A 31 -14.91 18.05 -14.99
CA ASN A 31 -14.83 19.48 -14.78
C ASN A 31 -16.21 20.11 -14.59
N SER A 32 -16.26 21.39 -14.20
CA SER A 32 -17.52 22.09 -13.91
C SER A 32 -18.47 22.19 -15.11
N SER A 33 -17.97 22.24 -16.37
CA SER A 33 -18.81 22.28 -17.56
C SER A 33 -19.44 20.91 -17.85
N GLU A 34 -18.68 19.85 -17.65
CA GLU A 34 -19.14 18.46 -17.81
C GLU A 34 -20.17 18.08 -16.75
N ILE A 35 -19.97 18.54 -15.50
CA ILE A 35 -20.95 18.40 -14.43
C ILE A 35 -22.26 19.09 -14.80
N ARG A 36 -22.18 20.31 -15.33
CA ARG A 36 -23.37 21.06 -15.77
C ARG A 36 -24.12 20.28 -16.84
N THR A 37 -23.41 19.79 -17.88
CA THR A 37 -24.02 18.98 -18.95
C THR A 37 -24.70 17.73 -18.38
N LEU A 38 -24.10 17.07 -17.39
CA LEU A 38 -24.65 15.87 -16.77
C LEU A 38 -25.89 16.18 -15.88
N THR A 39 -25.97 17.38 -15.32
CA THR A 39 -27.04 17.78 -14.38
C THR A 39 -28.17 18.56 -15.01
N GLU A 40 -28.05 18.99 -16.29
CA GLU A 40 -29.10 19.75 -17.00
C GLU A 40 -30.40 18.97 -17.17
N HIS A 41 -30.33 17.65 -17.28
CA HIS A 41 -31.50 16.79 -17.48
C HIS A 41 -31.47 15.56 -16.55
N PRO A 42 -32.64 15.12 -16.06
CA PRO A 42 -32.75 13.87 -15.33
C PRO A 42 -32.38 12.69 -16.23
N ILE A 43 -31.54 11.79 -15.71
CA ILE A 43 -31.02 10.63 -16.45
C ILE A 43 -31.86 9.40 -16.08
N PRO A 44 -32.66 8.85 -17.03
CA PRO A 44 -33.44 7.66 -16.76
C PRO A 44 -32.61 6.48 -16.28
N GLY A 45 -33.01 5.83 -15.18
CA GLY A 45 -32.32 4.73 -14.57
C GLY A 45 -31.39 5.14 -13.42
N ILE A 46 -31.10 6.44 -13.26
CA ILE A 46 -30.31 6.98 -12.17
C ILE A 46 -31.23 7.74 -11.21
N LYS A 47 -31.26 7.31 -9.96
CA LYS A 47 -32.08 7.94 -8.91
C LYS A 47 -31.47 9.24 -8.40
N GLN A 48 -30.16 9.28 -8.23
CA GLN A 48 -29.42 10.40 -7.66
C GLN A 48 -27.97 10.37 -8.14
N ILE A 49 -27.43 11.55 -8.40
CA ILE A 49 -26.00 11.75 -8.68
C ILE A 49 -25.45 12.64 -7.58
N CYS A 50 -24.22 12.36 -7.16
CA CYS A 50 -23.46 13.20 -6.24
C CYS A 50 -22.05 13.46 -6.79
N PHE A 51 -21.52 14.61 -6.43
CA PHE A 51 -20.21 15.07 -6.84
C PHE A 51 -19.38 15.42 -5.62
N HIS A 52 -18.10 15.05 -5.66
CA HIS A 52 -17.15 15.48 -4.63
C HIS A 52 -15.75 15.64 -5.19
N SER A 53 -14.96 16.52 -4.60
CA SER A 53 -13.54 16.66 -4.94
C SER A 53 -12.71 15.54 -4.31
N TYR A 54 -11.45 15.42 -4.74
CA TYR A 54 -10.47 14.69 -3.95
C TYR A 54 -10.24 15.39 -2.61
N GLN A 55 -9.89 14.62 -1.59
CA GLN A 55 -9.49 15.14 -0.29
C GLN A 55 -8.23 15.98 -0.43
N ARG A 56 -8.22 17.15 0.22
CA ARG A 56 -7.10 18.09 0.25
C ARG A 56 -6.77 18.49 1.66
N GLU A 57 -5.58 19.00 1.88
CA GLU A 57 -5.17 19.59 3.15
C GLU A 57 -4.94 21.09 2.98
N ALA A 58 -5.34 21.85 3.98
CA ALA A 58 -5.09 23.28 4.06
C ALA A 58 -4.85 23.72 5.50
N GLU A 59 -4.16 24.84 5.64
CA GLU A 59 -4.12 25.57 6.90
C GLU A 59 -5.43 26.31 7.07
N VAL A 60 -6.15 25.98 8.15
CA VAL A 60 -7.45 26.54 8.49
C VAL A 60 -7.37 27.17 9.87
N VAL A 61 -7.76 28.43 9.96
CA VAL A 61 -7.90 29.14 11.24
C VAL A 61 -9.34 28.99 11.72
N PHE A 62 -9.51 28.40 12.88
CA PHE A 62 -10.79 28.31 13.55
C PHE A 62 -10.94 29.47 14.55
N ILE A 63 -12.09 30.11 14.50
CA ILE A 63 -12.42 31.24 15.35
C ILE A 63 -13.48 30.75 16.33
N ASN A 64 -13.13 30.66 17.61
CA ASN A 64 -14.07 30.25 18.64
C ASN A 64 -15.05 31.41 19.00
N ARG A 65 -16.00 31.13 19.89
CA ARG A 65 -16.97 32.13 20.31
C ARG A 65 -16.37 33.30 21.12
N GLU A 66 -15.13 33.10 21.61
CA GLU A 66 -14.36 34.12 22.38
C GLU A 66 -13.43 34.90 21.44
N GLN A 67 -13.57 34.72 20.10
CA GLN A 67 -12.75 35.32 19.06
C GLN A 67 -11.27 34.94 19.12
N GLU A 68 -10.91 33.84 19.79
CA GLU A 68 -9.55 33.28 19.68
C GLU A 68 -9.37 32.56 18.36
N GLU A 69 -8.26 32.88 17.71
CA GLU A 69 -7.86 32.28 16.41
C GLU A 69 -6.82 31.19 16.65
N LYS A 70 -7.12 29.96 16.17
CA LYS A 70 -6.16 28.84 16.24
C LYS A 70 -6.03 28.18 14.88
N PRO A 71 -4.82 28.18 14.28
CA PRO A 71 -4.57 27.52 13.01
C PRO A 71 -4.36 26.01 13.21
N TYR A 72 -4.86 25.23 12.26
CA TYR A 72 -4.67 23.77 12.16
C TYR A 72 -4.45 23.36 10.72
N ILE A 73 -3.69 22.29 10.48
CA ILE A 73 -3.72 21.60 9.20
C ILE A 73 -4.90 20.64 9.24
N ILE A 74 -5.79 20.81 8.28
CA ILE A 74 -7.11 20.17 8.23
C ILE A 74 -7.35 19.65 6.82
N SER A 75 -7.87 18.44 6.74
CA SER A 75 -8.34 17.87 5.48
C SER A 75 -9.72 18.42 5.13
N TYR A 76 -9.96 18.67 3.85
CA TYR A 76 -11.25 19.14 3.38
C TYR A 76 -11.63 18.57 2.01
N MET A 77 -12.91 18.63 1.71
CA MET A 77 -13.49 18.16 0.47
C MET A 77 -14.65 19.07 0.05
N ASP A 78 -14.72 19.38 -1.25
CA ASP A 78 -15.91 20.02 -1.81
C ASP A 78 -16.91 18.96 -2.19
N THR A 79 -18.15 19.14 -1.79
CA THR A 79 -19.25 18.17 -2.03
C THR A 79 -20.48 18.90 -2.54
N ASP A 80 -21.37 18.17 -3.20
CA ASP A 80 -22.69 18.66 -3.52
C ASP A 80 -23.68 18.35 -2.37
N PRO A 81 -24.88 18.94 -2.33
CA PRO A 81 -25.86 18.66 -1.31
C PRO A 81 -26.31 17.19 -1.24
N ASN A 82 -26.22 16.46 -2.36
CA ASN A 82 -26.62 15.05 -2.44
C ASN A 82 -25.64 14.11 -1.77
N PHE A 83 -24.39 14.54 -1.55
CA PHE A 83 -23.31 13.77 -0.94
C PHE A 83 -23.72 13.16 0.42
N PHE A 84 -24.30 13.97 1.29
CA PHE A 84 -24.65 13.50 2.63
C PHE A 84 -25.74 12.42 2.62
N SER A 85 -26.71 12.53 1.69
CA SER A 85 -27.75 11.51 1.52
C SER A 85 -27.22 10.26 0.82
N HIS A 86 -26.31 10.41 -0.14
CA HIS A 86 -25.68 9.31 -0.86
C HIS A 86 -24.86 8.41 0.08
N TYR A 87 -24.12 9.01 1.00
CA TYR A 87 -23.32 8.30 2.01
C TYR A 87 -24.06 7.99 3.31
N ASN A 88 -25.36 8.31 3.39
CA ASN A 88 -26.20 8.11 4.57
C ASN A 88 -25.55 8.72 5.85
N ALA A 89 -25.01 9.95 5.70
CA ALA A 89 -24.32 10.64 6.77
C ALA A 89 -25.27 10.97 7.94
N SER A 90 -24.84 10.68 9.16
CA SER A 90 -25.61 10.95 10.38
C SER A 90 -25.16 12.27 11.01
N PHE A 91 -26.06 13.22 11.17
CA PHE A 91 -25.80 14.52 11.76
C PHE A 91 -25.93 14.46 13.31
N LEU A 92 -25.06 15.19 14.02
CA LEU A 92 -25.06 15.23 15.48
C LEU A 92 -25.92 16.35 16.07
N TYR A 93 -26.11 17.45 15.32
CA TYR A 93 -26.83 18.62 15.77
C TYR A 93 -28.07 18.95 14.90
N GLY A 94 -29.00 18.00 14.84
CA GLY A 94 -30.21 18.11 13.99
C GLY A 94 -29.91 17.78 12.51
N ASN A 95 -30.89 18.07 11.64
CA ASN A 95 -30.80 17.76 10.20
C ASN A 95 -30.62 19.03 9.36
N VAL A 96 -29.88 20.00 9.85
CA VAL A 96 -29.60 21.23 9.11
C VAL A 96 -28.48 20.94 8.10
N LEU A 97 -28.81 21.07 6.82
CA LEU A 97 -27.86 21.00 5.72
C LEU A 97 -27.36 22.40 5.36
N PRO A 98 -26.13 22.54 4.88
CA PRO A 98 -25.64 23.81 4.35
C PRO A 98 -26.51 24.27 3.17
N THR A 99 -26.86 25.53 3.15
CA THR A 99 -27.70 26.16 2.11
C THR A 99 -26.94 27.17 1.27
N THR A 100 -25.82 27.69 1.80
CA THR A 100 -24.97 28.68 1.13
C THR A 100 -23.54 28.18 0.97
N PRO A 101 -22.75 28.72 0.02
CA PRO A 101 -21.36 28.34 -0.18
C PRO A 101 -20.44 28.62 1.00
N GLU A 102 -20.84 29.55 1.88
CA GLU A 102 -20.11 29.94 3.08
C GLU A 102 -20.40 29.04 4.28
N GLU A 103 -21.29 28.06 4.13
CA GLU A 103 -21.63 27.10 5.18
C GLU A 103 -20.87 25.79 5.00
N VAL A 104 -20.40 25.22 6.13
CA VAL A 104 -19.61 23.99 6.15
C VAL A 104 -20.09 23.01 7.20
N VAL A 105 -19.79 21.75 6.97
CA VAL A 105 -20.03 20.66 7.93
C VAL A 105 -18.67 20.10 8.39
N LEU A 106 -18.52 19.88 9.68
CA LEU A 106 -17.33 19.24 10.26
C LEU A 106 -17.55 17.75 10.46
N SER A 107 -16.48 16.98 10.45
CA SER A 107 -16.49 15.61 10.98
C SER A 107 -16.46 15.63 12.51
N GLU A 108 -16.94 14.56 13.13
CA GLU A 108 -16.91 14.40 14.60
C GLU A 108 -15.47 14.44 15.14
N SER A 109 -14.51 13.83 14.43
CA SER A 109 -13.09 13.84 14.78
C SER A 109 -12.50 15.25 14.76
N CYS A 110 -12.80 16.04 13.74
CA CYS A 110 -12.38 17.44 13.63
C CYS A 110 -13.00 18.30 14.74
N ALA A 111 -14.31 18.18 14.95
CA ALA A 111 -15.02 18.91 16.00
C ALA A 111 -14.41 18.62 17.38
N ARG A 112 -14.12 17.36 17.69
CA ARG A 112 -13.46 16.98 18.97
C ARG A 112 -12.02 17.50 19.07
N LYS A 113 -11.26 17.47 17.97
CA LYS A 113 -9.87 17.94 17.93
C LYS A 113 -9.78 19.45 18.22
N VAL A 114 -10.68 20.23 17.62
CA VAL A 114 -10.63 21.71 17.67
C VAL A 114 -11.38 22.26 18.86
N TYR A 115 -12.57 21.75 19.15
CA TYR A 115 -13.51 22.30 20.15
C TYR A 115 -13.67 21.41 21.40
N GLY A 116 -13.06 20.23 21.42
CA GLY A 116 -13.20 19.29 22.52
C GLY A 116 -14.63 18.80 22.69
N LYS A 117 -15.29 19.18 23.81
CA LYS A 117 -16.68 18.84 24.09
C LYS A 117 -17.67 19.98 23.77
N SER A 118 -17.18 21.14 23.34
CA SER A 118 -18.02 22.30 23.04
C SER A 118 -18.75 22.12 21.72
N ASN A 119 -19.95 22.68 21.61
CA ASN A 119 -20.73 22.67 20.37
C ASN A 119 -20.11 23.66 19.36
N PRO A 120 -19.61 23.20 18.18
CA PRO A 120 -18.98 24.05 17.19
C PRO A 120 -19.98 24.80 16.28
N VAL A 121 -21.28 24.47 16.34
CA VAL A 121 -22.28 25.07 15.46
C VAL A 121 -22.38 26.59 15.70
N GLY A 122 -22.30 27.34 14.61
CA GLY A 122 -22.30 28.81 14.60
C GLY A 122 -20.94 29.46 14.74
N THR A 123 -19.84 28.70 14.91
CA THR A 123 -18.46 29.21 14.87
C THR A 123 -18.00 29.46 13.45
N LEU A 124 -16.95 30.24 13.31
CA LEU A 124 -16.39 30.63 12.01
C LEU A 124 -15.03 29.97 11.79
N LEU A 125 -14.70 29.73 10.54
CA LEU A 125 -13.37 29.31 10.11
C LEU A 125 -12.93 30.05 8.84
N LYS A 126 -11.61 30.13 8.63
CA LYS A 126 -10.99 30.76 7.46
C LYS A 126 -9.90 29.86 6.91
N ILE A 127 -9.86 29.66 5.60
CA ILE A 127 -8.73 29.00 4.91
C ILE A 127 -7.64 30.01 4.69
N VAL A 128 -6.40 29.70 5.07
CA VAL A 128 -5.23 30.55 4.87
C VAL A 128 -4.67 30.33 3.47
N LYS A 129 -4.45 31.41 2.72
CA LYS A 129 -3.87 31.36 1.36
C LYS A 129 -2.46 31.98 1.36
N LEU A 130 -1.56 31.45 0.53
CA LEU A 130 -0.18 31.92 0.40
C LEU A 130 -0.10 33.31 -0.22
N LYS A 131 -0.89 33.56 -1.27
CA LYS A 131 -1.03 34.85 -1.95
C LYS A 131 -2.49 35.29 -1.84
N GLU A 132 -2.72 36.35 -1.11
CA GLU A 132 -4.02 37.02 -1.13
C GLU A 132 -4.07 37.92 -2.37
N SER A 133 -4.88 37.53 -3.37
CA SER A 133 -5.21 38.41 -4.47
C SER A 133 -6.14 39.50 -3.95
N GLU A 134 -6.03 40.75 -4.44
CA GLU A 134 -6.91 41.86 -4.04
C GLU A 134 -8.41 41.56 -4.29
N LYS A 135 -8.74 40.56 -5.10
CA LYS A 135 -10.10 40.08 -5.36
C LYS A 135 -10.58 39.00 -4.36
N ASP A 136 -9.65 38.38 -3.65
CA ASP A 136 -9.95 37.33 -2.65
C ASP A 136 -10.16 37.99 -1.28
N LYS A 137 -11.36 38.55 -1.05
CA LYS A 137 -11.80 38.84 0.32
C LYS A 137 -11.72 37.56 1.11
N SER A 138 -11.06 37.59 2.27
CA SER A 138 -11.00 36.44 3.21
C SER A 138 -12.41 35.91 3.47
N THR A 139 -12.75 34.81 2.84
CA THR A 139 -14.09 34.22 2.98
C THR A 139 -14.12 33.48 4.31
N TYR A 140 -14.98 33.92 5.22
CA TYR A 140 -15.27 33.22 6.45
C TYR A 140 -16.36 32.18 6.19
N TYR A 141 -16.14 30.99 6.67
CA TYR A 141 -17.08 29.88 6.55
C TYR A 141 -17.71 29.62 7.93
N LYS A 142 -19.01 29.43 7.94
CA LYS A 142 -19.78 29.16 9.16
C LYS A 142 -20.04 27.67 9.32
N VAL A 143 -19.74 27.13 10.50
CA VAL A 143 -20.06 25.75 10.84
C VAL A 143 -21.55 25.63 11.12
N VAL A 144 -22.27 24.85 10.33
CA VAL A 144 -23.72 24.63 10.48
C VAL A 144 -24.08 23.30 11.10
N ASN A 145 -23.22 22.28 10.95
CA ASN A 145 -23.47 20.97 11.53
C ASN A 145 -22.19 20.16 11.71
N VAL A 146 -22.32 19.02 12.38
CA VAL A 146 -21.25 18.01 12.53
C VAL A 146 -21.83 16.66 12.15
N ILE A 147 -21.12 15.89 11.32
CA ILE A 147 -21.47 14.51 10.98
C ILE A 147 -20.60 13.52 11.74
N ARG A 148 -21.15 12.34 12.01
CA ARG A 148 -20.34 11.21 12.46
C ARG A 148 -19.31 10.86 11.41
N ASN A 149 -18.14 10.42 11.86
CA ASN A 149 -17.08 10.02 10.91
C ASN A 149 -17.59 8.98 9.92
N LEU A 150 -17.37 9.25 8.64
CA LEU A 150 -17.62 8.27 7.60
C LEU A 150 -16.56 7.16 7.67
N PRO A 151 -16.88 5.94 7.21
CA PRO A 151 -15.89 4.86 7.18
C PRO A 151 -14.67 5.19 6.32
N LYS A 152 -13.46 5.05 6.87
CA LYS A 152 -12.18 5.28 6.16
C LYS A 152 -12.05 4.49 4.87
N THR A 153 -12.70 3.33 4.79
CA THR A 153 -12.70 2.45 3.61
C THR A 153 -13.33 3.08 2.37
N LEU A 154 -14.00 4.22 2.52
CA LEU A 154 -14.68 4.92 1.42
C LEU A 154 -13.82 5.98 0.73
N ASN A 155 -12.66 6.32 1.29
CA ASN A 155 -11.82 7.44 0.85
C ASN A 155 -12.55 8.81 0.77
N VAL A 156 -13.66 8.95 1.47
CA VAL A 156 -14.46 10.18 1.56
C VAL A 156 -14.50 10.75 2.98
N GLU A 157 -13.77 10.15 3.93
CA GLU A 157 -13.62 10.70 5.27
C GLU A 157 -12.69 11.90 5.20
N THR A 158 -13.17 13.05 5.65
CA THR A 158 -12.40 14.30 5.74
C THR A 158 -12.82 15.08 6.97
N ASP A 159 -12.06 16.12 7.31
CA ASP A 159 -12.34 16.96 8.49
C ASP A 159 -13.42 18.00 8.21
N ILE A 160 -13.41 18.63 7.03
CA ILE A 160 -14.36 19.66 6.61
C ILE A 160 -15.00 19.28 5.26
N TYR A 161 -16.32 19.40 5.21
CA TYR A 161 -17.12 19.24 4.00
C TYR A 161 -17.71 20.59 3.60
N PHE A 162 -17.30 21.08 2.43
CA PHE A 162 -17.90 22.24 1.78
C PHE A 162 -19.06 21.75 0.91
N SER A 163 -20.24 22.31 1.11
CA SER A 163 -21.46 21.84 0.42
C SER A 163 -21.64 22.36 -0.99
N HIS A 164 -20.71 23.11 -1.50
CA HIS A 164 -20.75 23.67 -2.84
C HIS A 164 -19.43 23.41 -3.56
N LEU A 165 -19.53 23.05 -4.85
CA LEU A 165 -18.38 22.85 -5.71
C LEU A 165 -17.75 24.21 -6.03
N ARG A 166 -16.55 24.47 -5.50
CA ARG A 166 -15.88 25.76 -5.65
C ARG A 166 -15.22 25.92 -7.02
N GLU A 167 -15.38 27.08 -7.64
CA GLU A 167 -14.80 27.36 -8.95
C GLU A 167 -13.27 27.30 -9.00
N GLU A 168 -12.61 27.54 -7.88
CA GLU A 168 -11.14 27.45 -7.73
C GLU A 168 -10.59 26.06 -8.06
N ASN A 169 -11.45 25.05 -8.05
CA ASN A 169 -11.11 23.65 -8.29
C ASN A 169 -11.30 23.18 -9.75
N ARG A 170 -11.53 24.07 -10.68
CA ARG A 170 -11.81 23.78 -12.11
C ARG A 170 -10.74 22.90 -12.78
N GLN A 171 -9.48 22.97 -12.34
CA GLN A 171 -8.37 22.27 -12.99
C GLN A 171 -8.23 20.81 -12.52
N GLN A 172 -8.79 20.40 -11.37
CA GLN A 172 -8.57 19.08 -10.79
C GLN A 172 -9.75 18.11 -10.96
N GLY A 173 -10.89 18.61 -11.39
CA GLY A 173 -12.10 17.83 -11.60
C GLY A 173 -12.75 17.28 -10.33
N TYR A 174 -13.92 16.68 -10.50
CA TYR A 174 -14.73 16.11 -9.44
C TYR A 174 -15.05 14.65 -9.74
N ILE A 175 -14.99 13.83 -8.70
CA ILE A 175 -15.44 12.44 -8.75
C ILE A 175 -16.96 12.46 -8.81
N THR A 176 -17.52 11.66 -9.70
CA THR A 176 -18.97 11.57 -9.90
C THR A 176 -19.44 10.18 -9.56
N GLU A 177 -20.33 10.11 -8.61
CA GLU A 177 -20.96 8.88 -8.16
C GLU A 177 -22.47 8.99 -8.29
N GLY A 178 -23.15 7.86 -8.25
CA GLY A 178 -24.61 7.87 -8.34
C GLY A 178 -25.24 6.63 -7.72
N THR A 179 -26.56 6.65 -7.66
CA THR A 179 -27.36 5.52 -7.21
C THR A 179 -28.37 5.18 -8.31
N LEU A 180 -28.41 3.92 -8.73
CA LEU A 180 -29.40 3.42 -9.70
C LEU A 180 -30.79 3.36 -9.06
N GLU A 181 -31.83 3.48 -9.88
CA GLU A 181 -33.23 3.26 -9.45
C GLU A 181 -33.44 1.80 -9.01
N THR A 182 -32.83 0.86 -9.74
CA THR A 182 -32.86 -0.58 -9.45
C THR A 182 -31.47 -1.17 -9.63
N ALA A 183 -31.17 -2.28 -8.94
CA ALA A 183 -29.87 -2.94 -9.04
C ALA A 183 -29.50 -3.40 -10.47
N ASP A 184 -30.50 -3.67 -11.31
CA ASP A 184 -30.33 -4.10 -12.70
C ASP A 184 -30.43 -2.95 -13.71
N GLY A 185 -30.58 -1.72 -13.25
CA GLY A 185 -30.81 -0.51 -14.08
C GLY A 185 -29.58 0.00 -14.83
N LEU A 186 -28.40 -0.62 -14.70
CA LEU A 186 -27.15 -0.12 -15.28
C LEU A 186 -27.21 0.05 -16.81
N ASN A 187 -27.80 -0.90 -17.53
CA ASN A 187 -27.90 -0.84 -19.00
C ASN A 187 -28.75 0.36 -19.44
N LYS A 188 -29.90 0.57 -18.78
CA LYS A 188 -30.77 1.70 -19.05
C LYS A 188 -30.10 3.04 -18.77
N ALA A 189 -29.36 3.12 -17.64
CA ALA A 189 -28.57 4.28 -17.28
C ALA A 189 -27.48 4.57 -18.34
N ASN A 190 -26.76 3.54 -18.80
CA ASN A 190 -25.71 3.68 -19.79
C ASN A 190 -26.24 4.06 -21.20
N GLU A 191 -27.39 3.56 -21.61
CA GLU A 191 -28.04 4.01 -22.85
C GLU A 191 -28.39 5.50 -22.78
N SER A 192 -28.92 5.95 -21.65
CA SER A 192 -29.22 7.36 -21.41
C SER A 192 -27.98 8.24 -21.37
N LEU A 193 -26.92 7.79 -20.68
CA LEU A 193 -25.67 8.52 -20.56
C LEU A 193 -24.92 8.65 -21.90
N LYS A 194 -24.93 7.64 -22.75
CA LYS A 194 -24.33 7.70 -24.10
C LYS A 194 -24.96 8.74 -24.99
N GLY A 195 -26.23 9.08 -24.73
CA GLY A 195 -26.92 10.16 -25.44
C GLY A 195 -26.44 11.57 -25.03
N ILE A 196 -25.74 11.68 -23.93
CA ILE A 196 -25.20 12.95 -23.42
C ILE A 196 -23.74 13.06 -23.85
N THR A 197 -23.48 13.95 -24.82
CA THR A 197 -22.11 14.18 -25.34
C THR A 197 -21.57 15.53 -24.88
N THR A 198 -20.27 15.57 -24.63
CA THR A 198 -19.54 16.80 -24.28
C THR A 198 -18.22 16.88 -25.05
N LEU A 199 -17.62 18.07 -25.09
CA LEU A 199 -16.29 18.27 -25.65
C LEU A 199 -15.28 18.26 -24.51
N HIS A 200 -14.38 17.28 -24.55
CA HIS A 200 -13.24 17.21 -23.65
C HIS A 200 -11.95 17.29 -24.47
N ASN A 201 -11.12 18.29 -24.18
CA ASN A 201 -9.87 18.54 -24.94
C ASN A 201 -10.04 18.58 -26.47
N ASN A 202 -11.15 19.18 -26.95
CA ASN A 202 -11.56 19.23 -28.37
C ASN A 202 -11.97 17.89 -29.01
N GLU A 203 -12.12 16.82 -28.23
CA GLU A 203 -12.64 15.55 -28.68
C GLU A 203 -14.06 15.31 -28.16
N MET A 204 -14.87 14.63 -28.94
CA MET A 204 -16.20 14.20 -28.49
C MET A 204 -16.07 13.10 -27.46
N ALA A 205 -16.65 13.33 -26.30
CA ALA A 205 -16.70 12.38 -25.21
C ALA A 205 -18.15 12.10 -24.77
N TYR A 206 -18.39 10.94 -24.23
CA TYR A 206 -19.68 10.55 -23.66
C TYR A 206 -19.48 9.94 -22.26
N PHE A 207 -20.56 9.91 -21.49
CA PHE A 207 -20.53 9.39 -20.13
C PHE A 207 -20.86 7.90 -20.09
N ILE A 208 -20.24 7.19 -19.17
CA ILE A 208 -20.52 5.78 -18.85
C ILE A 208 -20.55 5.57 -17.35
N ALA A 209 -21.50 4.76 -16.90
CA ALA A 209 -21.61 4.33 -15.52
C ALA A 209 -21.08 2.91 -15.35
N ASN A 210 -20.31 2.68 -14.29
CA ASN A 210 -19.86 1.37 -13.86
C ASN A 210 -20.32 1.13 -12.43
N LYS A 211 -20.76 -0.09 -12.11
CA LYS A 211 -21.07 -0.42 -10.72
C LYS A 211 -19.79 -0.33 -9.86
N GLU A 212 -19.89 0.28 -8.70
CA GLU A 212 -18.78 0.26 -7.74
C GLU A 212 -18.44 -1.18 -7.32
N ALA A 213 -19.43 -2.06 -7.22
CA ALA A 213 -19.24 -3.47 -6.97
C ALA A 213 -18.29 -4.13 -7.98
N ASP A 214 -18.32 -3.74 -9.25
CA ASP A 214 -17.48 -4.32 -10.29
C ASP A 214 -16.01 -3.90 -10.15
N SER A 215 -15.73 -2.72 -9.59
CA SER A 215 -14.36 -2.28 -9.31
C SER A 215 -13.66 -3.14 -8.24
N TYR A 216 -14.44 -3.78 -7.36
CA TYR A 216 -13.91 -4.76 -6.40
C TYR A 216 -13.68 -6.14 -7.04
N HIS A 217 -14.28 -6.39 -8.20
CA HIS A 217 -14.12 -7.62 -8.98
C HIS A 217 -13.16 -7.46 -10.16
N ASP A 218 -12.29 -6.45 -10.13
CA ASP A 218 -11.22 -6.31 -11.11
C ASP A 218 -10.44 -7.64 -11.20
N PRO A 219 -10.38 -8.27 -12.41
CA PRO A 219 -9.75 -9.56 -12.59
C PRO A 219 -8.29 -9.59 -12.09
N GLN A 220 -7.53 -8.51 -12.27
CA GLN A 220 -6.14 -8.43 -11.82
C GLN A 220 -6.04 -8.45 -10.28
N ARG A 221 -6.89 -7.69 -9.59
CA ARG A 221 -6.95 -7.70 -8.12
C ARG A 221 -7.43 -9.05 -7.59
N MET A 222 -8.45 -9.63 -8.23
CA MET A 222 -8.97 -10.94 -7.83
C MET A 222 -7.92 -12.05 -8.00
N ILE A 223 -7.15 -12.03 -9.08
CA ILE A 223 -6.03 -12.96 -9.30
C ILE A 223 -4.97 -12.78 -8.20
N GLY A 224 -4.60 -11.54 -7.87
CA GLY A 224 -3.66 -11.26 -6.79
C GLY A 224 -4.13 -11.76 -5.43
N ILE A 225 -5.38 -11.47 -5.06
CA ILE A 225 -5.98 -11.94 -3.80
C ILE A 225 -6.08 -13.49 -3.79
N ALA A 226 -6.52 -14.10 -4.89
CA ALA A 226 -6.62 -15.56 -5.01
C ALA A 226 -5.24 -16.22 -4.87
N PHE A 227 -4.20 -15.62 -5.48
CA PHE A 227 -2.83 -16.12 -5.38
C PHE A 227 -2.29 -16.05 -3.94
N ILE A 228 -2.43 -14.91 -3.25
CA ILE A 228 -2.01 -14.77 -1.85
C ILE A 228 -2.79 -15.71 -0.94
N THR A 229 -4.10 -15.84 -1.16
CA THR A 229 -4.96 -16.76 -0.41
C THR A 229 -4.56 -18.22 -0.62
N PHE A 230 -4.24 -18.59 -1.85
CA PHE A 230 -3.76 -19.94 -2.19
C PHE A 230 -2.43 -20.24 -1.49
N LEU A 231 -1.44 -19.35 -1.55
CA LEU A 231 -0.15 -19.53 -0.89
C LEU A 231 -0.30 -19.61 0.64
N SER A 232 -1.11 -18.74 1.23
CA SER A 232 -1.41 -18.76 2.67
C SER A 232 -2.11 -20.08 3.08
N SER A 233 -3.00 -20.59 2.24
CA SER A 233 -3.68 -21.88 2.44
C SER A 233 -2.71 -23.06 2.39
N LEU A 234 -1.68 -23.00 1.52
CA LEU A 234 -0.63 -24.02 1.46
C LEU A 234 0.22 -24.05 2.73
N ILE A 235 0.56 -22.89 3.29
CA ILE A 235 1.29 -22.81 4.57
C ILE A 235 0.45 -23.37 5.71
N LEU A 236 -0.83 -22.98 5.78
CA LEU A 236 -1.76 -23.50 6.79
C LEU A 236 -1.91 -25.02 6.68
N LEU A 237 -2.12 -25.54 5.45
CA LEU A 237 -2.22 -26.96 5.17
C LEU A 237 -0.95 -27.71 5.56
N SER A 238 0.21 -27.13 5.27
CA SER A 238 1.53 -27.65 5.66
C SER A 238 1.66 -27.80 7.18
N GLY A 239 1.31 -26.74 7.92
CA GLY A 239 1.32 -26.75 9.39
C GLY A 239 0.34 -27.80 9.95
N MET A 240 -0.87 -27.86 9.40
CA MET A 240 -1.89 -28.83 9.78
C MET A 240 -1.40 -30.28 9.55
N ILE A 241 -0.81 -30.57 8.41
CA ILE A 241 -0.27 -31.91 8.10
C ILE A 241 0.85 -32.30 9.08
N ASN A 242 1.74 -31.35 9.41
CA ASN A 242 2.78 -31.61 10.39
C ASN A 242 2.21 -31.90 11.77
N PHE A 243 1.21 -31.14 12.20
CA PHE A 243 0.51 -31.39 13.45
C PHE A 243 -0.20 -32.76 13.47
N LEU A 244 -0.91 -33.11 12.38
CA LEU A 244 -1.57 -34.44 12.27
C LEU A 244 -0.55 -35.57 12.26
N LYS A 245 0.59 -35.43 11.60
CA LYS A 245 1.69 -36.41 11.66
C LYS A 245 2.18 -36.59 13.10
N PHE A 246 2.38 -35.48 13.83
CA PHE A 246 2.78 -35.53 15.23
C PHE A 246 1.81 -36.29 16.10
N ILE A 247 0.50 -36.04 15.97
CA ILE A 247 -0.55 -36.77 16.68
C ILE A 247 -0.52 -38.26 16.35
N ILE A 248 -0.43 -38.59 15.07
CA ILE A 248 -0.39 -39.99 14.61
C ILE A 248 0.87 -40.68 15.13
N GLN A 249 2.00 -39.97 15.14
CA GLN A 249 3.26 -40.51 15.68
C GLN A 249 3.20 -40.73 17.19
N SER A 250 2.65 -39.78 17.92
CA SER A 250 2.42 -39.90 19.37
C SER A 250 1.58 -41.13 19.67
N PHE A 251 0.51 -41.36 18.90
CA PHE A 251 -0.31 -42.56 18.98
C PHE A 251 0.51 -43.87 18.78
N TYR A 252 1.32 -43.93 17.71
CA TYR A 252 2.14 -45.12 17.43
C TYR A 252 3.23 -45.38 18.49
N ASN A 253 3.86 -44.34 19.00
CA ASN A 253 4.88 -44.46 20.05
C ASN A 253 4.30 -45.01 21.35
N ARG A 254 3.01 -44.72 21.63
CA ARG A 254 2.29 -45.15 22.83
C ARG A 254 1.40 -46.40 22.58
N ASN A 255 1.54 -47.02 21.41
CA ASN A 255 0.67 -48.13 21.02
C ASN A 255 0.72 -49.31 22.03
N ARG A 256 1.90 -49.64 22.60
CA ARG A 256 2.05 -50.65 23.64
C ARG A 256 1.31 -50.26 24.93
N GLU A 257 1.41 -49.02 25.37
CA GLU A 257 0.67 -48.52 26.54
C GLU A 257 -0.83 -48.60 26.33
N LEU A 258 -1.29 -48.13 25.14
CA LEU A 258 -2.72 -48.19 24.78
C LEU A 258 -3.24 -49.62 24.66
N ALA A 259 -2.43 -50.55 24.14
CA ALA A 259 -2.77 -51.95 24.06
C ALA A 259 -2.85 -52.60 25.46
N LEU A 260 -1.92 -52.28 26.37
CA LEU A 260 -1.98 -52.72 27.75
C LEU A 260 -3.22 -52.21 28.49
N ARG A 261 -3.53 -50.90 28.32
CA ARG A 261 -4.78 -50.35 28.91
C ARG A 261 -6.03 -51.04 28.36
N LYS A 262 -6.03 -51.37 27.07
CA LYS A 262 -7.13 -52.15 26.45
C LYS A 262 -7.24 -53.55 27.07
N SER A 263 -6.12 -54.26 27.29
CA SER A 263 -6.12 -55.60 27.93
C SER A 263 -6.57 -55.55 29.39
N LEU A 264 -6.40 -54.41 30.06
CA LEU A 264 -6.91 -54.15 31.41
C LEU A 264 -8.36 -53.65 31.43
N GLY A 265 -9.08 -53.66 30.27
CA GLY A 265 -10.49 -53.34 30.19
C GLY A 265 -10.82 -51.88 29.89
N ALA A 266 -9.87 -51.07 29.48
CA ALA A 266 -10.16 -49.70 29.10
C ALA A 266 -11.08 -49.62 27.88
N SER A 267 -12.16 -48.86 28.00
CA SER A 267 -13.10 -48.64 26.92
C SER A 267 -12.53 -47.81 25.79
N PRO A 268 -13.02 -47.98 24.55
CA PRO A 268 -12.60 -47.13 23.43
C PRO A 268 -12.79 -45.63 23.67
N LYS A 269 -13.84 -45.25 24.37
CA LYS A 269 -14.14 -43.88 24.75
C LYS A 269 -13.08 -43.30 25.70
N SER A 270 -12.61 -44.10 26.65
CA SER A 270 -11.55 -43.72 27.59
C SER A 270 -10.20 -43.48 26.87
N LEU A 271 -9.84 -44.40 25.93
CA LEU A 271 -8.62 -44.21 25.12
C LEU A 271 -8.70 -43.01 24.19
N PHE A 272 -9.87 -42.75 23.61
CA PHE A 272 -10.12 -41.55 22.81
C PHE A 272 -10.01 -40.31 23.67
N ALA A 273 -10.67 -40.22 24.81
CA ALA A 273 -10.63 -39.08 25.71
C ALA A 273 -9.19 -38.70 26.13
N LEU A 274 -8.34 -39.71 26.40
CA LEU A 274 -6.94 -39.48 26.75
C LEU A 274 -6.15 -38.77 25.63
N LEU A 275 -6.30 -39.23 24.40
CA LEU A 275 -5.61 -38.63 23.26
C LEU A 275 -6.22 -37.28 22.86
N PHE A 276 -7.54 -37.17 22.97
CA PHE A 276 -8.27 -35.96 22.67
C PHE A 276 -7.89 -34.81 23.64
N THR A 277 -7.83 -35.09 24.95
CA THR A 277 -7.45 -34.09 25.94
C THR A 277 -6.03 -33.53 25.69
N GLU A 278 -5.09 -34.40 25.30
CA GLU A 278 -3.74 -33.97 24.95
C GLU A 278 -3.75 -33.03 23.73
N ALA A 279 -4.41 -33.40 22.65
CA ALA A 279 -4.54 -32.57 21.44
C ALA A 279 -5.34 -31.27 21.70
N PHE A 280 -6.39 -31.36 22.53
CA PHE A 280 -7.19 -30.20 22.92
C PHE A 280 -6.34 -29.16 23.63
N TRP A 281 -5.56 -29.56 24.64
CA TRP A 281 -4.70 -28.61 25.36
C TRP A 281 -3.62 -28.01 24.45
N MET A 282 -2.99 -28.81 23.57
CA MET A 282 -2.01 -28.29 22.62
C MET A 282 -2.60 -27.26 21.68
N LEU A 283 -3.78 -27.53 21.11
CA LEU A 283 -4.47 -26.59 20.23
C LEU A 283 -4.93 -25.33 20.97
N THR A 284 -5.40 -25.47 22.22
CA THR A 284 -5.84 -24.35 23.05
C THR A 284 -4.67 -23.42 23.37
N PHE A 285 -3.51 -23.96 23.77
CA PHE A 285 -2.31 -23.15 23.97
C PHE A 285 -1.85 -22.48 22.67
N SER A 286 -1.94 -23.18 21.53
CA SER A 286 -1.62 -22.60 20.23
C SER A 286 -2.58 -21.44 19.87
N LEU A 287 -3.88 -21.55 20.16
CA LEU A 287 -4.84 -20.49 19.98
C LEU A 287 -4.49 -19.27 20.84
N LEU A 288 -4.24 -19.46 22.14
CA LEU A 288 -3.88 -18.38 23.05
C LEU A 288 -2.61 -17.66 22.58
N PHE A 289 -1.60 -18.42 22.18
CA PHE A 289 -0.36 -17.84 21.63
C PHE A 289 -0.61 -17.08 20.32
N SER A 290 -1.48 -17.63 19.45
CA SER A 290 -1.86 -16.95 18.19
C SER A 290 -2.59 -15.63 18.43
N LEU A 291 -3.47 -15.54 19.45
CA LEU A 291 -4.14 -14.30 19.82
C LEU A 291 -3.13 -13.23 20.29
N VAL A 292 -2.20 -13.62 21.17
CA VAL A 292 -1.14 -12.72 21.63
C VAL A 292 -0.26 -12.24 20.46
N LEU A 293 0.12 -13.17 19.57
CA LEU A 293 0.95 -12.84 18.41
C LEU A 293 0.23 -11.87 17.46
N SER A 294 -1.07 -12.04 17.28
CA SER A 294 -1.88 -11.13 16.47
C SER A 294 -1.93 -9.72 17.05
N GLU A 295 -2.09 -9.58 18.37
CA GLU A 295 -2.00 -8.28 19.05
C GLU A 295 -0.63 -7.63 18.88
N CYS A 296 0.43 -8.38 19.11
CA CYS A 296 1.78 -7.89 18.91
C CYS A 296 2.02 -7.43 17.47
N THR A 297 1.52 -8.19 16.49
CA THR A 297 1.64 -7.85 15.07
C THR A 297 0.85 -6.57 14.75
N CYS A 298 -0.39 -6.44 15.23
CA CYS A 298 -1.19 -5.23 15.06
C CYS A 298 -0.50 -4.01 15.70
N LEU A 299 0.06 -4.16 16.90
CA LEU A 299 0.81 -3.09 17.57
C LEU A 299 2.05 -2.67 16.76
N LEU A 300 2.82 -3.63 16.24
CA LEU A 300 3.97 -3.34 15.40
C LEU A 300 3.54 -2.62 14.11
N LEU A 301 2.50 -3.10 13.42
CA LEU A 301 1.99 -2.46 12.21
C LEU A 301 1.53 -1.03 12.48
N THR A 302 0.82 -0.77 13.58
CA THR A 302 0.40 0.59 13.95
C THR A 302 1.56 1.52 14.31
N THR A 303 2.68 0.96 14.74
CA THR A 303 3.87 1.75 15.10
C THR A 303 4.69 2.13 13.86
N TYR A 304 4.78 1.22 12.87
CA TYR A 304 5.64 1.42 11.69
C TYR A 304 4.90 1.97 10.48
N ILE A 305 3.58 1.77 10.36
CA ILE A 305 2.78 2.26 9.23
C ILE A 305 2.07 3.55 9.65
N PRO A 306 2.24 4.66 8.92
CA PRO A 306 1.53 5.90 9.19
C PRO A 306 0.01 5.68 9.22
N PRO A 307 -0.74 6.34 10.13
CA PRO A 307 -2.18 6.16 10.25
C PRO A 307 -2.97 6.43 8.95
N LYS A 308 -2.44 7.28 8.06
CA LYS A 308 -3.05 7.60 6.75
C LYS A 308 -2.99 6.44 5.75
N GLU A 309 -1.97 5.58 5.85
CA GLU A 309 -1.73 4.46 4.92
C GLU A 309 -2.24 3.12 5.48
N MET A 310 -2.64 3.12 6.74
CA MET A 310 -3.03 1.90 7.43
C MET A 310 -4.41 1.44 6.98
N ILE A 311 -4.48 0.25 6.38
CA ILE A 311 -5.75 -0.43 6.15
C ILE A 311 -6.35 -0.76 7.52
N PRO A 312 -7.59 -0.33 7.82
CA PRO A 312 -8.21 -0.61 9.11
C PRO A 312 -8.39 -2.13 9.28
N ILE A 313 -7.58 -2.72 10.15
CA ILE A 313 -7.69 -4.13 10.49
C ILE A 313 -8.75 -4.26 11.57
N ASP A 314 -9.84 -4.94 11.25
CA ASP A 314 -10.85 -5.28 12.25
C ASP A 314 -10.37 -6.49 13.07
N ILE A 315 -9.84 -6.18 14.25
CA ILE A 315 -9.32 -7.17 15.21
C ILE A 315 -10.40 -8.18 15.61
N GLN A 316 -11.66 -7.75 15.73
CA GLN A 316 -12.76 -8.66 16.10
C GLN A 316 -13.01 -9.71 15.02
N THR A 317 -12.99 -9.30 13.75
CA THR A 317 -13.08 -10.22 12.61
C THR A 317 -11.89 -11.19 12.60
N LEU A 318 -10.67 -10.71 12.89
CA LEU A 318 -9.48 -11.56 12.97
C LEU A 318 -9.61 -12.64 14.04
N TYR A 319 -10.04 -12.27 15.26
CA TYR A 319 -10.29 -13.23 16.34
C TYR A 319 -11.39 -14.23 15.96
N GLY A 320 -12.45 -13.77 15.31
CA GLY A 320 -13.50 -14.65 14.81
C GLY A 320 -13.00 -15.71 13.83
N ILE A 321 -12.06 -15.35 12.93
CA ILE A 321 -11.41 -16.27 12.00
C ILE A 321 -10.53 -17.27 12.75
N GLN A 322 -9.72 -16.82 13.71
CA GLN A 322 -8.84 -17.70 14.50
C GLN A 322 -9.63 -18.74 15.30
N VAL A 323 -10.73 -18.34 15.92
CA VAL A 323 -11.62 -19.27 16.66
C VAL A 323 -12.28 -20.28 15.70
N LYS A 324 -12.73 -19.85 14.52
CA LYS A 324 -13.29 -20.76 13.51
C LYS A 324 -12.26 -21.78 13.02
N LEU A 325 -11.03 -21.35 12.78
CA LEU A 325 -9.92 -22.23 12.40
C LEU A 325 -9.59 -23.22 13.52
N TYR A 326 -9.56 -22.78 14.78
CA TYR A 326 -9.35 -23.66 15.94
C TYR A 326 -10.43 -24.76 16.03
N ILE A 327 -11.71 -24.39 15.89
CA ILE A 327 -12.82 -25.36 15.90
C ILE A 327 -12.68 -26.34 14.74
N GLY A 328 -12.35 -25.87 13.54
CA GLY A 328 -12.12 -26.68 12.36
C GLY A 328 -10.97 -27.68 12.56
N LEU A 329 -9.83 -27.21 13.10
CA LEU A 329 -8.69 -28.08 13.43
C LEU A 329 -9.03 -29.13 14.49
N LEU A 330 -9.76 -28.75 15.54
CA LEU A 330 -10.24 -29.68 16.57
C LEU A 330 -11.11 -30.80 15.96
N LEU A 331 -12.01 -30.43 15.07
CA LEU A 331 -12.88 -31.36 14.37
C LEU A 331 -12.06 -32.33 13.50
N ILE A 332 -11.13 -31.83 12.71
CA ILE A 332 -10.24 -32.66 11.88
C ILE A 332 -9.39 -33.58 12.74
N CYS A 333 -8.82 -33.09 13.84
CA CYS A 333 -8.06 -33.94 14.78
C CYS A 333 -8.91 -35.05 15.36
N THR A 334 -10.14 -34.75 15.75
CA THR A 334 -11.10 -35.72 16.25
C THR A 334 -11.36 -36.86 15.23
N LEU A 335 -11.61 -36.47 13.97
CA LEU A 335 -11.83 -37.44 12.88
C LEU A 335 -10.59 -38.30 12.61
N VAL A 336 -9.41 -37.69 12.57
CA VAL A 336 -8.15 -38.40 12.33
C VAL A 336 -7.82 -39.36 13.47
N MET A 337 -8.10 -39.02 14.74
CA MET A 337 -7.88 -39.89 15.88
C MET A 337 -8.83 -41.09 15.93
N LEU A 338 -10.03 -40.97 15.39
CA LEU A 338 -10.98 -42.08 15.34
C LEU A 338 -10.47 -43.25 14.49
N TYR A 339 -9.70 -42.98 13.43
CA TYR A 339 -9.19 -44.03 12.54
C TYR A 339 -8.21 -45.00 13.25
N PRO A 340 -7.11 -44.57 13.88
CA PRO A 340 -6.19 -45.48 14.55
C PRO A 340 -6.83 -46.18 15.75
N ILE A 341 -7.76 -45.54 16.47
CA ILE A 341 -8.48 -46.17 17.58
C ILE A 341 -9.39 -47.28 17.10
N ARG A 342 -10.17 -47.07 16.04
CA ARG A 342 -11.00 -48.10 15.42
C ARG A 342 -10.15 -49.27 14.91
N ARG A 343 -8.96 -48.98 14.34
CA ARG A 343 -8.02 -50.02 13.91
C ARG A 343 -7.44 -50.80 15.06
N LEU A 344 -7.09 -50.14 16.18
CA LEU A 344 -6.63 -50.79 17.41
C LEU A 344 -7.68 -51.77 17.97
N GLN A 345 -8.96 -51.47 17.78
CA GLN A 345 -10.06 -52.30 18.23
C GLN A 345 -10.25 -53.57 17.38
N ARG A 346 -10.11 -53.42 16.05
CA ARG A 346 -10.37 -54.51 15.10
C ARG A 346 -9.21 -55.49 14.93
N SER A 347 -7.98 -55.06 15.21
CA SER A 347 -6.78 -55.86 15.02
C SER A 347 -6.36 -56.55 16.32
N GLY A 348 -6.14 -57.86 16.28
CA GLY A 348 -5.42 -58.61 17.30
C GLY A 348 -3.95 -58.12 17.38
N LEU A 349 -3.28 -58.41 18.49
CA LEU A 349 -1.89 -57.97 18.78
C LEU A 349 -0.86 -58.29 17.68
N ALA A 350 -1.12 -59.29 16.82
CA ALA A 350 -0.18 -59.75 15.79
C ALA A 350 -0.24 -59.03 14.43
N GLY A 351 -1.29 -58.21 14.15
CA GLY A 351 -1.56 -57.66 12.82
C GLY A 351 -0.82 -56.36 12.46
N HIS A 352 -0.03 -55.77 13.34
CA HIS A 352 0.48 -54.39 13.19
C HIS A 352 1.79 -54.22 12.39
N MET A 353 2.32 -55.25 11.73
CA MET A 353 3.67 -55.19 11.14
C MET A 353 3.73 -55.05 9.62
N LYS A 354 2.63 -54.89 8.88
CA LYS A 354 2.69 -54.62 7.43
C LYS A 354 2.52 -53.14 7.14
N THR A 355 3.62 -52.49 6.81
CA THR A 355 3.69 -51.11 6.34
C THR A 355 3.32 -50.99 4.86
N ASN A 356 2.33 -50.19 4.54
CA ASN A 356 1.89 -49.96 3.15
C ASN A 356 2.79 -48.94 2.43
N SER A 357 3.27 -49.27 1.24
CA SER A 357 4.10 -48.46 0.36
C SER A 357 3.50 -47.06 0.00
N HIS A 358 2.18 -46.97 -0.10
CA HIS A 358 1.49 -45.71 -0.44
C HIS A 358 1.67 -44.57 0.59
N ARG A 359 2.08 -44.89 1.80
CA ARG A 359 2.26 -43.95 2.90
C ARG A 359 3.48 -43.01 2.68
N HIS A 360 4.52 -43.53 2.00
CA HIS A 360 5.73 -42.78 1.71
C HIS A 360 5.50 -41.78 0.58
N LEU A 361 4.67 -42.09 -0.42
CA LEU A 361 4.39 -41.22 -1.55
C LEU A 361 3.72 -39.91 -1.12
N PHE A 362 2.61 -40.01 -0.35
CA PHE A 362 1.90 -38.82 0.13
C PHE A 362 2.78 -37.93 1.00
N ARG A 363 3.55 -38.51 1.91
CA ARG A 363 4.52 -37.78 2.74
C ARG A 363 5.53 -37.02 1.87
N ASN A 364 6.08 -37.68 0.85
CA ASN A 364 7.11 -37.09 -0.02
C ASN A 364 6.54 -35.97 -0.88
N ILE A 365 5.32 -36.11 -1.42
CA ILE A 365 4.65 -35.06 -2.18
C ILE A 365 4.43 -33.83 -1.28
N MET A 366 3.88 -34.02 -0.07
CA MET A 366 3.64 -32.91 0.86
C MET A 366 4.92 -32.19 1.26
N MET A 367 6.01 -32.93 1.42
CA MET A 367 7.30 -32.31 1.76
C MET A 367 7.88 -31.54 0.55
N CYS A 368 7.67 -32.06 -0.66
CA CYS A 368 8.07 -31.32 -1.87
C CYS A 368 7.27 -30.01 -2.00
N VAL A 369 5.97 -30.02 -1.75
CA VAL A 369 5.13 -28.81 -1.74
C VAL A 369 5.62 -27.80 -0.69
N GLN A 370 5.93 -28.26 0.53
CA GLN A 370 6.48 -27.40 1.58
C GLN A 370 7.82 -26.76 1.18
N LEU A 371 8.69 -27.53 0.54
CA LEU A 371 9.96 -27.02 0.01
C LEU A 371 9.74 -25.99 -1.12
N CYS A 372 8.79 -26.24 -2.04
CA CYS A 372 8.43 -25.26 -3.06
C CYS A 372 7.96 -23.95 -2.45
N VAL A 373 7.07 -23.98 -1.46
CA VAL A 373 6.58 -22.79 -0.76
C VAL A 373 7.71 -22.04 -0.06
N CYS A 374 8.59 -22.77 0.62
CA CYS A 374 9.77 -22.19 1.28
C CYS A 374 10.71 -21.49 0.30
N ILE A 375 11.08 -22.17 -0.80
CA ILE A 375 11.96 -21.62 -1.83
C ILE A 375 11.31 -20.39 -2.49
N PHE A 376 10.01 -20.43 -2.73
CA PHE A 376 9.26 -19.32 -3.32
C PHE A 376 9.33 -18.07 -2.46
N PHE A 377 8.98 -18.16 -1.17
CA PHE A 377 8.98 -16.99 -0.30
C PHE A 377 10.38 -16.43 -0.04
N LEU A 378 11.37 -17.30 0.18
CA LEU A 378 12.76 -16.84 0.35
C LEU A 378 13.29 -16.21 -0.94
N GLY A 379 13.00 -16.81 -2.10
CA GLY A 379 13.39 -16.28 -3.40
C GLY A 379 12.73 -14.93 -3.70
N MET A 380 11.43 -14.78 -3.39
CA MET A 380 10.72 -13.50 -3.53
C MET A 380 11.30 -12.43 -2.63
N SER A 381 11.59 -12.76 -1.37
CA SER A 381 12.22 -11.80 -0.46
C SER A 381 13.56 -11.33 -1.00
N ILE A 382 14.43 -12.24 -1.41
CA ILE A 382 15.73 -11.91 -1.99
C ILE A 382 15.54 -11.04 -3.25
N ALA A 383 14.61 -11.40 -4.14
CA ALA A 383 14.35 -10.64 -5.37
C ALA A 383 13.88 -9.21 -5.06
N ILE A 384 12.95 -9.03 -4.11
CA ILE A 384 12.45 -7.71 -3.73
C ILE A 384 13.56 -6.87 -3.09
N HIS A 385 14.34 -7.43 -2.16
CA HIS A 385 15.43 -6.70 -1.52
C HIS A 385 16.54 -6.32 -2.51
N LEU A 386 16.90 -7.20 -3.44
CA LEU A 386 17.85 -6.89 -4.52
C LEU A 386 17.29 -5.79 -5.42
N PHE A 387 16.03 -5.89 -5.81
CA PHE A 387 15.36 -4.86 -6.62
C PHE A 387 15.40 -3.50 -5.92
N ASN A 388 15.06 -3.45 -4.63
CA ASN A 388 15.08 -2.21 -3.84
C ASN A 388 16.50 -1.67 -3.68
N SER A 389 17.50 -2.52 -3.45
CA SER A 389 18.89 -2.09 -3.30
C SER A 389 19.47 -1.50 -4.60
N VAL A 390 19.24 -2.14 -5.74
CA VAL A 390 19.64 -1.63 -7.06
C VAL A 390 18.85 -0.35 -7.38
N GLY A 391 17.55 -0.36 -7.12
CA GLY A 391 16.68 0.81 -7.24
C GLY A 391 17.25 1.99 -6.48
N SER A 392 17.62 1.83 -5.23
CA SER A 392 18.10 2.93 -4.38
C SER A 392 19.27 3.71 -4.98
N VAL A 393 20.20 3.04 -5.65
CA VAL A 393 21.35 3.67 -6.31
C VAL A 393 20.95 4.44 -7.57
N LEU A 394 19.92 3.96 -8.28
CA LEU A 394 19.44 4.60 -9.52
C LEU A 394 18.56 5.83 -9.24
N TYR A 395 18.01 5.94 -8.03
CA TYR A 395 17.11 7.04 -7.67
C TYR A 395 17.82 8.33 -7.40
N LEU A 396 18.75 8.29 -6.47
CA LEU A 396 19.57 9.41 -6.06
C LEU A 396 20.99 8.89 -5.89
N PRO A 397 21.97 9.43 -6.61
CA PRO A 397 23.37 9.00 -6.53
C PRO A 397 24.04 9.50 -5.24
N LEU A 398 23.38 9.28 -4.09
CA LEU A 398 23.87 9.59 -2.75
C LEU A 398 24.38 8.32 -2.08
N SER A 399 25.43 8.47 -1.29
CA SER A 399 25.89 7.41 -0.38
C SER A 399 24.87 7.22 0.76
N ASP A 400 24.89 6.05 1.40
CA ASP A 400 24.06 5.76 2.59
C ASP A 400 24.32 6.78 3.71
N LYS A 401 25.58 7.21 3.89
CA LYS A 401 25.94 8.23 4.87
C LYS A 401 25.22 9.55 4.56
N GLU A 402 25.24 10.01 3.33
CA GLU A 402 24.58 11.26 2.92
C GLU A 402 23.08 11.16 3.01
N THR A 403 22.49 10.02 2.61
CA THR A 403 21.06 9.78 2.74
C THR A 403 20.63 9.83 4.21
N ASN A 404 21.39 9.15 5.09
CA ASN A 404 21.10 9.13 6.53
C ASN A 404 21.38 10.44 7.24
N SER A 405 22.25 11.32 6.69
CA SER A 405 22.56 12.63 7.23
C SER A 405 21.72 13.77 6.65
N THR A 406 20.75 13.46 5.81
CA THR A 406 19.86 14.46 5.21
C THR A 406 18.49 14.45 5.89
N LEU A 407 18.06 15.64 6.35
CA LEU A 407 16.71 15.90 6.84
C LEU A 407 15.87 16.58 5.76
N CYS A 408 14.59 16.22 5.70
CA CYS A 408 13.59 16.79 4.83
C CYS A 408 12.60 17.56 5.71
N LEU A 409 12.47 18.85 5.50
CA LEU A 409 11.45 19.71 6.11
C LEU A 409 10.34 19.93 5.09
N GLU A 410 9.15 19.45 5.37
CA GLU A 410 7.97 19.68 4.54
C GLU A 410 7.35 21.06 4.83
N MET A 411 7.15 21.82 3.78
CA MET A 411 6.48 23.13 3.85
C MET A 411 4.95 22.92 3.80
N ASN A 412 4.44 22.21 4.77
CA ASN A 412 3.06 21.72 4.82
C ASN A 412 2.03 22.74 5.30
N SER A 413 2.47 23.94 5.66
CA SER A 413 1.57 25.03 6.06
C SER A 413 1.91 26.34 5.35
N VAL A 414 0.90 27.17 5.14
CA VAL A 414 1.05 28.51 4.55
C VAL A 414 1.87 29.42 5.45
N THR A 415 1.69 29.31 6.75
CA THR A 415 2.47 30.07 7.76
C THR A 415 3.95 29.72 7.67
N LEU A 416 4.29 28.45 7.50
CA LEU A 416 5.67 28.02 7.30
C LEU A 416 6.23 28.56 5.97
N GLY A 417 5.44 28.48 4.88
CA GLY A 417 5.80 29.02 3.57
C GLY A 417 6.05 30.52 3.55
N LYS A 418 5.23 31.30 4.23
CA LYS A 418 5.41 32.77 4.35
C LYS A 418 6.71 33.16 5.08
N ASN A 419 7.17 32.33 6.02
CA ASN A 419 8.39 32.58 6.80
C ASN A 419 9.60 31.80 6.27
N LYS A 420 9.50 31.19 5.08
CA LYS A 420 10.52 30.32 4.49
C LYS A 420 11.92 30.93 4.50
N ASP A 421 12.05 32.16 4.00
CA ASP A 421 13.36 32.81 3.84
C ASP A 421 14.02 33.14 5.17
N ALA A 422 13.23 33.56 6.17
CA ALA A 422 13.71 33.79 7.53
C ALA A 422 14.16 32.46 8.18
N ILE A 423 13.38 31.42 8.01
CA ILE A 423 13.70 30.08 8.52
C ILE A 423 14.97 29.53 7.86
N LEU A 424 15.07 29.60 6.52
CA LEU A 424 16.24 29.16 5.77
C LEU A 424 17.51 29.91 6.18
N SER A 425 17.43 31.22 6.37
CA SER A 425 18.56 32.05 6.81
C SER A 425 19.09 31.59 8.19
N GLN A 426 18.19 31.25 9.11
CA GLN A 426 18.58 30.74 10.42
C GLN A 426 19.13 29.30 10.35
N ILE A 427 18.52 28.44 9.53
CA ILE A 427 19.00 27.06 9.35
C ILE A 427 20.41 27.04 8.73
N LYS A 428 20.69 27.94 7.78
CA LYS A 428 22.05 28.07 7.18
C LYS A 428 23.12 28.42 8.21
N MET A 429 22.75 29.08 9.30
CA MET A 429 23.66 29.48 10.37
C MET A 429 23.84 28.38 11.43
N LEU A 430 23.05 27.31 11.39
CA LEU A 430 23.18 26.22 12.35
C LEU A 430 24.50 25.47 12.20
N PRO A 431 25.17 25.16 13.32
CA PRO A 431 26.41 24.37 13.29
C PRO A 431 26.13 22.98 12.70
N GLY A 432 27.01 22.55 11.81
CA GLY A 432 26.90 21.21 11.19
C GLY A 432 26.10 21.15 9.91
N VAL A 433 25.39 22.19 9.49
CA VAL A 433 24.73 22.23 8.19
C VAL A 433 25.80 22.34 7.10
N GLU A 434 25.77 21.39 6.18
CA GLU A 434 26.73 21.31 5.07
C GLU A 434 26.15 21.90 3.78
N ASN A 435 24.92 21.53 3.45
CA ASN A 435 24.26 21.95 2.22
C ASN A 435 22.74 21.97 2.38
N ILE A 436 22.07 22.84 1.63
CA ILE A 436 20.61 22.98 1.60
C ILE A 436 20.16 23.04 0.14
N SER A 437 19.05 22.41 -0.16
CA SER A 437 18.37 22.53 -1.45
C SER A 437 16.86 22.44 -1.27
N SER A 438 16.12 22.90 -2.25
CA SER A 438 14.65 22.88 -2.18
C SER A 438 14.01 22.43 -3.49
N VAL A 439 12.85 21.83 -3.37
CA VAL A 439 12.06 21.35 -4.50
C VAL A 439 10.60 21.72 -4.28
N LEU A 440 9.94 22.13 -5.34
CA LEU A 440 8.49 22.26 -5.37
C LEU A 440 7.89 20.99 -5.90
N MET A 441 7.24 20.22 -5.03
CA MET A 441 6.46 19.03 -5.39
C MET A 441 4.98 19.39 -5.38
N SER A 442 4.28 19.08 -6.46
CA SER A 442 2.84 19.26 -6.52
C SER A 442 2.13 18.13 -5.77
N GLY A 443 1.58 18.45 -4.60
CA GLY A 443 0.70 17.51 -3.87
C GLY A 443 1.36 16.21 -3.40
N ASN A 444 0.58 15.20 -3.14
CA ASN A 444 1.05 13.86 -2.74
C ASN A 444 2.11 13.31 -3.71
N TYR A 445 3.11 12.61 -3.20
CA TYR A 445 4.29 12.03 -3.88
C TYR A 445 4.08 11.38 -5.26
N ASN A 446 2.84 11.09 -5.65
CA ASN A 446 2.47 10.46 -6.91
C ASN A 446 1.90 11.41 -7.97
N SER A 447 1.70 12.68 -7.67
CA SER A 447 1.21 13.65 -8.64
C SER A 447 2.39 14.42 -9.26
N PHE A 448 2.73 14.08 -10.48
CA PHE A 448 3.69 14.84 -11.27
C PHE A 448 2.94 15.92 -12.05
N LEU A 449 3.49 17.13 -12.03
CA LEU A 449 3.13 18.10 -13.03
C LEU A 449 3.62 17.59 -14.38
N THR A 450 2.78 17.68 -15.39
CA THR A 450 3.12 17.33 -16.76
C THR A 450 2.86 18.51 -17.67
N CYS A 451 3.60 18.59 -18.75
CA CYS A 451 3.34 19.50 -19.85
C CYS A 451 3.42 18.74 -21.17
N ASP A 452 2.75 19.26 -22.17
CA ASP A 452 2.72 18.65 -23.48
C ASP A 452 3.83 19.22 -24.37
N TYR A 453 4.50 18.33 -25.09
CA TYR A 453 5.43 18.62 -26.16
C TYR A 453 4.92 18.01 -27.45
N GLU A 454 4.78 18.82 -28.51
CA GLU A 454 4.44 18.36 -29.84
C GLU A 454 5.72 18.04 -30.63
N SER A 455 5.91 16.73 -30.92
CA SER A 455 7.00 16.24 -31.72
C SER A 455 6.84 16.60 -33.19
N ALA A 456 7.92 16.54 -33.97
CA ALA A 456 7.91 16.78 -35.43
C ALA A 456 6.93 15.87 -36.19
N ASP A 457 6.64 14.70 -35.65
CA ASP A 457 5.67 13.73 -36.18
C ASP A 457 4.19 14.06 -35.79
N HIS A 458 3.93 15.25 -35.27
CA HIS A 458 2.62 15.67 -34.73
C HIS A 458 2.07 14.77 -33.60
N ARG A 459 2.94 14.06 -32.88
CA ARG A 459 2.57 13.30 -31.68
C ARG A 459 2.74 14.19 -30.47
N THR A 460 1.73 14.21 -29.61
CA THR A 460 1.82 14.87 -28.31
C THR A 460 2.51 13.94 -27.34
N LEU A 461 3.66 14.35 -26.82
CA LEU A 461 4.40 13.65 -25.78
C LEU A 461 4.16 14.34 -24.43
N THR A 462 3.80 13.58 -23.43
CA THR A 462 3.67 14.09 -22.07
C THR A 462 5.04 14.12 -21.41
N VAL A 463 5.49 15.34 -21.09
CA VAL A 463 6.78 15.61 -20.45
C VAL A 463 6.57 15.85 -18.97
N ARG A 464 7.35 15.20 -18.12
CA ARG A 464 7.32 15.43 -16.68
C ARG A 464 7.95 16.76 -16.31
N VAL A 465 7.28 17.47 -15.41
CA VAL A 465 7.75 18.74 -14.89
C VAL A 465 8.25 18.57 -13.45
N ARG A 466 9.45 19.03 -13.20
CA ARG A 466 10.01 19.25 -11.86
C ARG A 466 10.32 20.74 -11.70
N GLN A 467 10.18 21.22 -10.47
CA GLN A 467 10.45 22.62 -10.15
C GLN A 467 11.25 22.68 -8.84
N GLY A 468 12.20 23.61 -8.77
CA GLY A 468 13.00 23.77 -7.55
C GLY A 468 14.23 24.66 -7.72
N ASP A 469 15.03 24.73 -6.69
CA ASP A 469 16.31 25.41 -6.71
C ASP A 469 17.32 24.62 -7.58
N PRO A 470 18.02 25.22 -8.53
CA PRO A 470 19.05 24.56 -9.32
C PRO A 470 20.19 23.91 -8.53
N SER A 471 20.41 24.32 -7.27
CA SER A 471 21.34 23.63 -6.36
C SER A 471 20.95 22.16 -6.12
N TYR A 472 19.73 21.77 -6.48
CA TYR A 472 19.23 20.40 -6.44
C TYR A 472 20.15 19.40 -7.14
N PHE A 473 20.67 19.76 -8.32
CA PHE A 473 21.55 18.88 -9.07
C PHE A 473 22.87 18.61 -8.31
N GLN A 474 23.46 19.66 -7.73
CA GLN A 474 24.68 19.53 -6.93
C GLN A 474 24.41 18.80 -5.60
N PHE A 475 23.31 19.14 -4.93
CA PHE A 475 22.92 18.53 -3.65
C PHE A 475 22.76 17.02 -3.78
N PHE A 476 22.09 16.55 -4.82
CA PHE A 476 21.84 15.14 -5.07
C PHE A 476 22.88 14.48 -5.97
N ARG A 477 23.99 15.16 -6.29
CA ARG A 477 25.08 14.67 -7.18
C ARG A 477 24.57 14.19 -8.54
N ILE A 478 23.51 14.81 -9.04
CA ILE A 478 22.95 14.48 -10.35
C ILE A 478 23.91 15.03 -11.43
N PRO A 479 24.38 14.21 -12.35
CA PRO A 479 25.21 14.67 -13.46
C PRO A 479 24.46 15.75 -14.25
N PHE A 480 25.06 16.92 -14.33
CA PHE A 480 24.51 18.10 -14.98
C PHE A 480 25.54 18.74 -15.91
N ARG A 481 25.09 19.19 -17.09
CA ARG A 481 25.88 19.92 -18.07
C ARG A 481 25.11 21.15 -18.48
N GLY A 482 25.67 22.33 -18.28
CA GLY A 482 25.05 23.60 -18.65
C GLY A 482 25.35 24.72 -17.66
N GLU A 483 24.61 25.80 -17.79
CA GLU A 483 24.70 26.97 -16.95
C GLU A 483 23.67 26.87 -15.81
N ILE A 484 24.10 27.10 -14.57
CA ILE A 484 23.19 27.26 -13.44
C ILE A 484 22.66 28.69 -13.47
N VAL A 485 21.36 28.82 -13.70
CA VAL A 485 20.69 30.13 -13.81
C VAL A 485 19.98 30.43 -12.51
N GLU A 486 19.91 31.70 -12.14
CA GLU A 486 19.16 32.11 -10.93
C GLU A 486 17.66 31.75 -11.05
N PRO A 487 17.02 31.37 -9.95
CA PRO A 487 15.62 30.92 -9.96
C PRO A 487 14.61 31.95 -10.50
N HIS A 488 14.94 33.23 -10.48
CA HIS A 488 14.08 34.30 -10.98
C HIS A 488 14.12 34.50 -12.51
N THR A 489 14.99 33.77 -13.21
CA THR A 489 15.11 33.95 -14.66
C THR A 489 13.91 33.28 -15.33
N SER A 490 13.01 34.07 -15.88
CA SER A 490 11.85 33.59 -16.61
C SER A 490 12.26 32.94 -17.96
N ASN A 491 11.45 31.96 -18.39
CA ASN A 491 11.59 31.29 -19.68
C ASN A 491 12.87 30.45 -19.86
N VAL A 492 13.40 29.87 -18.77
CA VAL A 492 14.54 28.96 -18.79
C VAL A 492 14.11 27.58 -18.30
N VAL A 493 14.66 26.54 -18.93
CA VAL A 493 14.37 25.15 -18.54
C VAL A 493 15.65 24.31 -18.66
N TYR A 494 15.78 23.34 -17.77
CA TYR A 494 16.72 22.24 -17.87
C TYR A 494 16.01 21.00 -18.36
N ILE A 495 16.62 20.23 -19.25
CA ILE A 495 16.01 19.06 -19.87
C ILE A 495 16.76 17.78 -19.49
N SER A 496 16.07 16.65 -19.44
CA SER A 496 16.72 15.37 -19.28
C SER A 496 17.49 14.94 -20.54
N GLU A 497 18.54 14.11 -20.39
CA GLU A 497 19.29 13.56 -21.53
C GLU A 497 18.37 12.77 -22.49
N ALA A 498 17.31 12.13 -21.95
CA ALA A 498 16.33 11.43 -22.78
C ALA A 498 15.49 12.41 -23.61
N PHE A 499 15.12 13.56 -23.03
CA PHE A 499 14.40 14.58 -23.77
C PHE A 499 15.28 15.28 -24.79
N GLN A 500 16.56 15.49 -24.47
CA GLN A 500 17.53 16.00 -25.43
C GLN A 500 17.61 15.12 -26.69
N LYS A 501 17.71 13.80 -26.54
CA LYS A 501 17.71 12.88 -27.68
C LYS A 501 16.44 12.98 -28.51
N GLN A 502 15.28 13.16 -27.87
CA GLN A 502 14.03 13.37 -28.58
C GLN A 502 14.04 14.66 -29.39
N LEU A 503 14.52 15.78 -28.78
CA LEU A 503 14.64 17.07 -29.46
C LEU A 503 15.64 17.02 -30.63
N GLU A 504 16.74 16.26 -30.50
CA GLU A 504 17.70 16.04 -31.57
C GLU A 504 17.05 15.30 -32.76
N ASN A 505 16.22 14.29 -32.49
CA ASN A 505 15.45 13.58 -33.52
C ASN A 505 14.46 14.52 -34.22
N ASP A 506 13.86 15.44 -33.48
CA ASP A 506 12.92 16.45 -33.99
C ASP A 506 13.63 17.68 -34.59
N SER A 507 14.97 17.68 -34.64
CA SER A 507 15.80 18.81 -35.14
C SER A 507 15.58 20.12 -34.38
N VAL A 508 15.21 20.05 -33.11
CA VAL A 508 14.98 21.21 -32.23
C VAL A 508 16.24 21.47 -31.39
N SER A 509 16.75 22.72 -31.41
CA SER A 509 17.93 23.10 -30.64
C SER A 509 17.77 24.49 -30.00
N GLY A 510 18.33 24.66 -28.79
CA GLY A 510 18.41 25.92 -28.07
C GLY A 510 17.14 26.37 -27.35
N ASN A 511 15.98 26.24 -28.00
CA ASN A 511 14.69 26.58 -27.41
C ASN A 511 13.71 25.41 -27.60
N VAL A 512 12.83 25.25 -26.64
CA VAL A 512 11.77 24.21 -26.69
C VAL A 512 10.42 24.83 -26.38
N LYS A 513 9.40 24.44 -27.14
CA LYS A 513 8.01 24.84 -26.90
C LYS A 513 7.35 23.78 -26.02
N LEU A 514 6.90 24.18 -24.83
CA LEU A 514 6.19 23.34 -23.89
C LEU A 514 4.78 23.92 -23.65
N GLY A 515 3.77 23.19 -24.04
CA GLY A 515 2.41 23.73 -24.07
C GLY A 515 2.29 24.97 -24.98
N LYS A 516 1.97 26.11 -24.39
CA LYS A 516 1.81 27.39 -25.13
C LYS A 516 3.04 28.30 -25.11
N GLU A 517 4.04 27.98 -24.30
CA GLU A 517 5.19 28.86 -24.02
C GLU A 517 6.50 28.31 -24.59
N ASN A 518 7.42 29.21 -24.93
CA ASN A 518 8.75 28.88 -25.40
C ASN A 518 9.77 29.09 -24.29
N TYR A 519 10.64 28.10 -24.09
CA TYR A 519 11.68 28.11 -23.07
C TYR A 519 13.07 27.94 -23.67
N ARG A 520 14.06 28.70 -23.18
CA ARG A 520 15.48 28.51 -23.48
C ARG A 520 16.01 27.31 -22.69
N ILE A 521 16.69 26.42 -23.36
CA ILE A 521 17.38 25.27 -22.74
C ILE A 521 18.71 25.80 -22.16
N ALA A 522 18.84 25.80 -20.82
CA ALA A 522 20.06 26.22 -20.13
C ALA A 522 21.02 25.06 -19.84
N GLY A 523 20.54 23.84 -19.88
CA GLY A 523 21.39 22.70 -19.62
C GLY A 523 20.65 21.37 -19.67
N THR A 524 21.43 20.30 -19.55
CA THR A 524 20.95 18.93 -19.57
C THR A 524 21.37 18.18 -18.31
N TYR A 525 20.52 17.31 -17.82
CA TYR A 525 20.79 16.51 -16.64
C TYR A 525 20.48 15.04 -16.91
N LYS A 526 21.20 14.16 -16.25
CA LYS A 526 20.89 12.74 -16.26
C LYS A 526 19.66 12.52 -15.39
N ALA A 527 18.55 12.10 -16.00
CA ALA A 527 17.34 11.85 -15.26
C ALA A 527 17.60 10.80 -14.18
N CYS A 528 17.36 11.19 -12.94
CA CYS A 528 17.28 10.27 -11.82
C CYS A 528 15.81 9.95 -11.61
N TYR A 529 15.51 8.70 -11.31
CA TYR A 529 14.13 8.26 -11.19
C TYR A 529 13.39 8.88 -10.00
N GLY A 530 14.10 9.66 -9.17
CA GLY A 530 13.52 10.31 -8.00
C GLY A 530 12.99 9.31 -7.00
N GLU A 531 11.84 9.57 -6.45
CA GLU A 531 11.29 8.80 -5.33
C GLU A 531 10.40 7.62 -5.75
N ASN A 532 10.17 7.37 -7.06
CA ASN A 532 9.21 6.36 -7.53
C ASN A 532 9.75 5.46 -8.65
N ILE A 533 9.92 4.14 -8.33
CA ILE A 533 10.46 3.11 -9.25
C ILE A 533 9.41 2.58 -10.25
N SER A 534 8.13 2.78 -10.02
CA SER A 534 7.08 2.02 -10.72
C SER A 534 6.77 2.47 -12.13
N GLU A 535 7.61 3.31 -12.76
CA GLU A 535 7.20 3.99 -13.95
C GLU A 535 7.95 3.57 -15.20
N HIS A 536 7.18 3.31 -16.22
CA HIS A 536 7.55 2.92 -17.57
C HIS A 536 8.64 3.81 -18.19
N ASN A 537 9.45 3.28 -19.09
CA ASN A 537 10.50 3.97 -19.85
C ASN A 537 10.06 5.29 -20.55
N GLN A 538 8.77 5.50 -20.75
CA GLN A 538 8.19 6.72 -21.29
C GLN A 538 8.43 7.96 -20.41
N TYR A 539 8.71 7.77 -19.11
CA TYR A 539 8.83 8.83 -18.13
C TYR A 539 10.24 9.39 -17.92
N ASN A 540 11.21 8.94 -18.70
CA ASN A 540 12.56 9.52 -18.70
C ASN A 540 12.61 10.90 -19.34
N ILE A 541 11.56 11.29 -20.07
CA ILE A 541 11.42 12.61 -20.67
C ILE A 541 10.92 13.55 -19.60
N SER A 542 11.79 14.40 -19.10
CA SER A 542 11.48 15.32 -18.03
C SER A 542 12.17 16.67 -18.20
N VAL A 543 11.57 17.69 -17.62
CA VAL A 543 12.10 19.05 -17.57
C VAL A 543 12.15 19.55 -16.13
N PHE A 544 13.08 20.44 -15.84
CA PHE A 544 13.22 21.07 -14.54
C PHE A 544 13.18 22.58 -14.70
N PHE A 545 12.21 23.22 -14.05
CA PHE A 545 12.06 24.66 -14.01
C PHE A 545 12.70 25.23 -12.75
N PRO A 546 13.61 26.19 -12.86
CA PRO A 546 14.17 26.88 -11.71
C PRO A 546 13.08 27.71 -11.02
N THR A 547 12.93 27.54 -9.71
CA THR A 547 12.00 28.32 -8.88
C THR A 547 12.50 28.39 -7.44
N GLU A 548 12.16 29.49 -6.77
CA GLU A 548 12.38 29.65 -5.33
C GLU A 548 11.26 29.02 -4.50
N GLU A 549 10.10 28.75 -5.10
CA GLU A 549 9.02 28.09 -4.39
C GLU A 549 9.46 26.69 -3.97
N ALA A 550 9.11 26.31 -2.75
CA ALA A 550 9.49 25.03 -2.18
C ALA A 550 8.32 24.41 -1.42
N SER A 551 8.09 23.14 -1.65
CA SER A 551 7.24 22.30 -0.80
C SER A 551 8.07 21.42 0.13
N VAL A 552 9.33 21.16 -0.24
CA VAL A 552 10.28 20.38 0.56
C VAL A 552 11.63 21.05 0.56
N ILE A 553 12.23 21.15 1.73
CA ILE A 553 13.59 21.64 1.94
C ILE A 553 14.44 20.48 2.42
N TYR A 554 15.53 20.19 1.71
CA TYR A 554 16.52 19.18 2.06
C TYR A 554 17.70 19.86 2.75
N ILE A 555 18.06 19.35 3.93
CA ILE A 555 19.14 19.91 4.76
C ILE A 555 20.10 18.78 5.10
N ARG A 556 21.35 18.87 4.64
CA ARG A 556 22.39 17.89 4.93
C ARG A 556 23.24 18.36 6.07
N PHE A 557 23.47 17.45 7.02
CA PHE A 557 24.36 17.64 8.16
C PHE A 557 25.65 16.85 7.99
N ARG A 558 26.74 17.35 8.58
CA ARG A 558 28.04 16.66 8.56
C ARG A 558 28.07 15.45 9.50
N ASP A 559 27.45 15.57 10.68
CA ASP A 559 27.55 14.62 11.78
C ASP A 559 26.16 14.25 12.36
N ASP A 560 25.84 14.63 13.58
CA ASP A 560 24.66 14.13 14.30
C ASP A 560 23.35 14.76 13.81
N ILE A 561 22.50 13.88 13.27
CA ILE A 561 21.21 14.25 12.71
C ILE A 561 20.13 14.45 13.79
N SER A 562 20.28 13.83 14.96
CA SER A 562 19.29 13.96 16.04
C SER A 562 19.33 15.36 16.63
N PHE A 563 20.53 15.91 16.81
CA PHE A 563 20.72 17.31 17.16
C PHE A 563 20.16 18.24 16.07
N GLY A 564 20.44 17.94 14.80
CA GLY A 564 19.95 18.71 13.65
C GLY A 564 18.43 18.81 13.61
N LYS A 565 17.71 17.71 13.89
CA LYS A 565 16.24 17.71 13.91
C LYS A 565 15.69 18.64 15.00
N SER A 566 16.22 18.56 16.23
CA SER A 566 15.73 19.41 17.33
C SER A 566 16.02 20.89 17.11
N GLU A 567 17.18 21.24 16.49
CA GLU A 567 17.51 22.62 16.16
C GLU A 567 16.62 23.19 15.03
N ILE A 568 16.36 22.42 13.98
CA ILE A 568 15.41 22.83 12.93
C ILE A 568 14.04 23.06 13.53
N GLU A 569 13.57 22.14 14.37
CA GLU A 569 12.28 22.28 15.05
C GLU A 569 12.25 23.57 15.89
N ARG A 570 13.27 23.83 16.67
CA ARG A 570 13.40 25.06 17.47
C ARG A 570 13.35 26.33 16.60
N VAL A 571 14.07 26.34 15.49
CA VAL A 571 14.05 27.47 14.54
C VAL A 571 12.65 27.67 13.96
N CYS A 572 12.01 26.59 13.51
CA CYS A 572 10.65 26.67 12.94
C CYS A 572 9.62 27.16 13.97
N ARG A 573 9.73 26.72 15.23
CA ARG A 573 8.80 27.11 16.31
C ARG A 573 8.85 28.60 16.67
N ASN A 574 9.90 29.34 16.30
CA ASN A 574 9.91 30.79 16.41
C ASN A 574 8.89 31.48 15.48
N TYR A 575 8.47 30.82 14.42
CA TYR A 575 7.60 31.37 13.38
C TYR A 575 6.27 30.65 13.25
N VAL A 576 6.19 29.42 13.76
CA VAL A 576 5.04 28.53 13.56
C VAL A 576 4.47 28.11 14.93
N PRO A 577 3.17 28.34 15.18
CA PRO A 577 2.53 27.94 16.44
C PRO A 577 2.56 26.43 16.66
N GLU A 578 2.47 26.01 17.93
CA GLU A 578 2.48 24.58 18.31
C GLU A 578 1.31 23.79 17.73
N SER A 579 0.19 24.44 17.45
CA SER A 579 -0.98 23.79 16.83
C SER A 579 -0.76 23.31 15.40
N LEU A 580 0.25 23.86 14.71
CA LEU A 580 0.63 23.41 13.37
C LEU A 580 1.71 22.34 13.46
N PRO A 581 1.50 21.16 12.90
CA PRO A 581 2.50 20.09 12.88
C PRO A 581 3.70 20.50 12.01
N LEU A 582 4.90 20.21 12.49
CA LEU A 582 6.13 20.29 11.70
C LEU A 582 6.49 18.88 11.25
N ASP A 583 6.62 18.68 9.96
CA ASP A 583 7.03 17.39 9.40
C ASP A 583 8.53 17.46 9.02
N ILE A 584 9.35 16.89 9.90
CA ILE A 584 10.81 16.83 9.74
C ILE A 584 11.19 15.35 9.77
N GLN A 585 11.53 14.80 8.61
CA GLN A 585 11.86 13.40 8.45
C GLN A 585 13.26 13.23 7.88
N ARG A 586 13.89 12.09 8.17
CA ARG A 586 15.12 11.70 7.48
C ARG A 586 14.81 11.29 6.04
N LEU A 587 15.74 11.55 5.14
CA LEU A 587 15.56 11.24 3.71
C LEU A 587 15.38 9.72 3.46
N ASP A 588 16.05 8.86 4.22
CA ASP A 588 15.90 7.41 4.12
C ASP A 588 14.50 6.95 4.56
N ILE A 589 13.96 7.51 5.65
CA ILE A 589 12.60 7.20 6.14
C ILE A 589 11.56 7.70 5.12
N ARG A 590 11.74 8.90 4.60
CA ARG A 590 10.86 9.45 3.57
C ARG A 590 10.85 8.58 2.31
N ARG A 591 12.01 8.06 1.88
CA ARG A 591 12.10 7.09 0.79
C ARG A 591 11.41 5.78 1.13
N SER A 592 11.58 5.29 2.35
CA SER A 592 10.95 4.03 2.80
C SER A 592 9.42 4.14 2.85
N THR A 593 8.86 5.33 3.11
CA THR A 593 7.40 5.53 3.10
C THR A 593 6.82 5.35 1.68
N THR A 594 7.54 5.82 0.67
CA THR A 594 7.16 5.64 -0.74
C THR A 594 7.40 4.21 -1.24
N GLN A 595 8.41 3.54 -0.71
CA GLN A 595 8.76 2.14 -0.99
C GLN A 595 8.18 1.18 0.04
N GLY A 596 7.58 1.69 1.11
CA GLY A 596 7.23 0.95 2.33
C GLY A 596 6.32 -0.25 2.08
N ILE A 597 5.42 -0.19 1.11
CA ILE A 597 4.59 -1.36 0.73
C ILE A 597 5.48 -2.47 0.15
N ARG A 598 6.49 -2.14 -0.66
CA ARG A 598 7.40 -3.14 -1.26
C ARG A 598 8.34 -3.72 -0.21
N ASP A 599 8.92 -2.87 0.64
CA ASP A 599 9.76 -3.31 1.74
C ASP A 599 8.97 -4.21 2.69
N LEU A 600 7.74 -3.81 3.03
CA LEU A 600 6.82 -4.63 3.81
C LEU A 600 6.50 -5.97 3.12
N MET A 601 6.31 -5.99 1.80
CA MET A 601 6.12 -7.24 1.05
C MET A 601 7.39 -8.11 1.07
N GLY A 602 8.58 -7.50 0.97
CA GLY A 602 9.87 -8.17 1.09
C GLY A 602 10.05 -8.82 2.46
N ASP A 603 9.81 -8.05 3.52
CA ASP A 603 9.94 -8.50 4.91
C ASP A 603 8.87 -9.55 5.27
N ALA A 604 7.63 -9.35 4.82
CA ALA A 604 6.57 -10.34 4.98
C ALA A 604 6.91 -11.65 4.25
N SER A 605 7.46 -11.58 3.05
CA SER A 605 7.93 -12.76 2.30
C SER A 605 9.09 -13.45 3.02
N LEU A 606 10.01 -12.70 3.61
CA LEU A 606 11.10 -13.26 4.41
C LEU A 606 10.57 -14.00 5.64
N LEU A 607 9.66 -13.37 6.38
CA LEU A 607 9.03 -13.97 7.56
C LEU A 607 8.30 -15.27 7.20
N LEU A 608 7.49 -15.27 6.14
CA LEU A 608 6.80 -16.46 5.65
C LEU A 608 7.78 -17.53 5.16
N GLY A 609 8.88 -17.14 4.53
CA GLY A 609 9.97 -18.02 4.14
C GLY A 609 10.63 -18.70 5.34
N ILE A 610 10.94 -17.95 6.41
CA ILE A 610 11.51 -18.47 7.66
C ILE A 610 10.53 -19.45 8.32
N ILE A 611 9.25 -19.09 8.43
CA ILE A 611 8.21 -19.97 8.99
C ILE A 611 8.13 -21.27 8.18
N SER A 612 8.09 -21.18 6.86
CA SER A 612 8.09 -22.34 5.97
C SER A 612 9.34 -23.21 6.14
N ALA A 613 10.52 -22.59 6.28
CA ALA A 613 11.78 -23.31 6.52
C ALA A 613 11.75 -24.08 7.83
N LEU A 614 11.25 -23.47 8.90
CA LEU A 614 11.09 -24.15 10.20
C LEU A 614 10.12 -25.35 10.08
N LEU A 615 8.99 -25.19 9.39
CA LEU A 615 8.04 -26.27 9.14
C LEU A 615 8.69 -27.41 8.33
N VAL A 616 9.50 -27.09 7.33
CA VAL A 616 10.26 -28.09 6.53
C VAL A 616 11.25 -28.83 7.42
N ILE A 617 12.04 -28.13 8.25
CA ILE A 617 12.99 -28.74 9.17
C ILE A 617 12.30 -29.70 10.13
N LEU A 618 11.20 -29.28 10.75
CA LEU A 618 10.38 -30.13 11.61
C LEU A 618 9.82 -31.36 10.87
N SER A 619 9.38 -31.16 9.62
CA SER A 619 8.86 -32.24 8.77
C SER A 619 9.94 -33.27 8.44
N ILE A 620 11.15 -32.82 8.09
CA ILE A 620 12.31 -33.68 7.81
C ILE A 620 12.72 -34.43 9.07
N TYR A 621 12.85 -33.73 10.21
CA TYR A 621 13.17 -34.36 11.48
C TYR A 621 12.18 -35.48 11.85
N SER A 622 10.89 -35.19 11.79
CA SER A 622 9.82 -36.15 12.05
C SER A 622 9.92 -37.36 11.10
N ALA A 623 10.17 -37.12 9.81
CA ALA A 623 10.26 -38.17 8.81
C ALA A 623 11.49 -39.07 9.02
N ILE A 624 12.67 -38.48 9.29
CA ILE A 624 13.91 -39.23 9.57
C ILE A 624 13.75 -40.05 10.86
N SER A 625 13.17 -39.47 11.89
CA SER A 625 12.89 -40.20 13.16
C SER A 625 12.03 -41.43 12.93
N MET A 626 10.94 -41.29 12.15
CA MET A 626 10.08 -42.44 11.81
C MET A 626 10.79 -43.50 10.97
N ASP A 627 11.55 -43.07 9.95
CA ASP A 627 12.27 -43.98 9.08
C ASP A 627 13.38 -44.71 9.84
N THR A 628 14.05 -44.05 10.78
CA THR A 628 15.07 -44.66 11.65
C THR A 628 14.45 -45.73 12.55
N VAL A 629 13.31 -45.43 13.17
CA VAL A 629 12.59 -46.44 14.01
C VAL A 629 12.10 -47.61 13.18
N SER A 630 11.59 -47.37 11.97
CA SER A 630 11.08 -48.43 11.11
C SER A 630 12.16 -49.33 10.52
N ARG A 631 13.39 -48.80 10.36
CA ARG A 631 14.54 -49.49 9.79
C ARG A 631 15.64 -49.82 10.80
N GLN A 632 15.33 -49.87 12.09
CA GLN A 632 16.30 -50.13 13.16
C GLN A 632 17.14 -51.38 12.90
N LYS A 633 16.53 -52.49 12.43
CA LYS A 633 17.24 -53.72 12.09
C LYS A 633 18.24 -53.53 10.96
N GLU A 634 17.87 -52.82 9.89
CA GLU A 634 18.76 -52.51 8.77
C GLU A 634 19.94 -51.63 9.21
N VAL A 635 19.65 -50.61 10.00
CA VAL A 635 20.68 -49.70 10.57
C VAL A 635 21.66 -50.48 11.49
N ALA A 636 21.12 -51.37 12.33
CA ALA A 636 21.93 -52.22 13.23
C ALA A 636 22.87 -53.17 12.43
N ILE A 637 22.33 -53.86 11.40
CA ILE A 637 23.14 -54.72 10.54
C ILE A 637 24.26 -53.94 9.84
N ARG A 638 23.95 -52.79 9.30
CA ARG A 638 24.94 -51.92 8.61
C ARG A 638 26.00 -51.40 9.59
N LYS A 639 25.61 -51.07 10.82
CA LYS A 639 26.50 -50.61 11.87
C LYS A 639 27.48 -51.74 12.32
N ILE A 640 26.98 -52.99 12.44
CA ILE A 640 27.79 -54.18 12.71
C ILE A 640 28.78 -54.42 11.56
N ASN A 641 28.38 -54.16 10.31
CA ASN A 641 29.24 -54.24 9.13
C ASN A 641 30.17 -53.03 8.90
N GLY A 642 30.37 -52.16 9.92
CA GLY A 642 31.32 -51.06 9.88
C GLY A 642 30.79 -49.76 9.24
N ALA A 643 29.50 -49.59 9.00
CA ALA A 643 28.98 -48.35 8.47
C ALA A 643 29.13 -47.20 9.45
N THR A 644 29.80 -46.14 9.04
CA THR A 644 29.97 -44.92 9.83
C THR A 644 28.65 -44.13 9.95
N PRO A 645 28.49 -43.31 10.99
CA PRO A 645 27.31 -42.43 11.12
C PRO A 645 27.04 -41.57 9.89
N LYS A 646 28.09 -41.13 9.20
CA LYS A 646 27.98 -40.34 7.95
C LYS A 646 27.31 -41.12 6.79
N VAL A 647 27.66 -42.41 6.64
CA VAL A 647 27.07 -43.28 5.61
C VAL A 647 25.57 -43.50 5.91
N ILE A 648 25.22 -43.68 7.17
CA ILE A 648 23.83 -43.87 7.61
C ILE A 648 23.03 -42.55 7.38
N ALA A 649 23.60 -41.39 7.74
CA ALA A 649 22.99 -40.09 7.50
C ALA A 649 22.78 -39.83 6.02
N LEU A 650 23.75 -40.11 5.15
CA LEU A 650 23.64 -40.01 3.69
C LEU A 650 22.54 -40.92 3.12
N MET A 651 22.41 -42.11 3.64
CA MET A 651 21.36 -43.05 3.21
C MET A 651 19.96 -42.50 3.44
N PHE A 652 19.69 -41.86 4.59
CA PHE A 652 18.43 -41.20 4.87
C PHE A 652 18.32 -39.84 4.15
N GLY A 653 19.41 -39.08 4.06
CA GLY A 653 19.45 -37.75 3.47
C GLY A 653 19.24 -37.71 1.96
N LYS A 654 19.67 -38.78 1.22
CA LYS A 654 19.59 -38.81 -0.26
C LYS A 654 18.19 -38.51 -0.78
N ALA A 655 17.16 -39.04 -0.19
CA ALA A 655 15.77 -38.82 -0.62
C ALA A 655 15.35 -37.33 -0.47
N TYR A 656 15.79 -36.65 0.59
CA TYR A 656 15.49 -35.25 0.85
C TYR A 656 16.27 -34.31 -0.07
N ILE A 657 17.52 -34.66 -0.44
CA ILE A 657 18.30 -33.91 -1.42
C ILE A 657 17.60 -33.95 -2.80
N ILE A 658 17.13 -35.13 -3.22
CA ILE A 658 16.38 -35.29 -4.47
C ILE A 658 15.10 -34.44 -4.46
N GLN A 659 14.38 -34.44 -3.34
CA GLN A 659 13.16 -33.64 -3.19
C GLN A 659 13.47 -32.14 -3.22
N PHE A 660 14.56 -31.68 -2.62
CA PHE A 660 15.01 -30.29 -2.69
C PHE A 660 15.32 -29.88 -4.13
N ILE A 661 16.07 -30.70 -4.87
CA ILE A 661 16.39 -30.44 -6.29
C ILE A 661 15.10 -30.38 -7.11
N LEU A 662 14.18 -31.31 -6.91
CA LEU A 662 12.89 -31.31 -7.60
C LEU A 662 12.07 -30.05 -7.28
N ALA A 663 11.97 -29.68 -6.00
CA ALA A 663 11.27 -28.47 -5.59
C ALA A 663 11.90 -27.20 -6.20
N TYR A 664 13.23 -27.11 -6.20
CA TYR A 664 13.94 -26.01 -6.83
C TYR A 664 13.67 -25.93 -8.34
N THR A 665 13.73 -27.07 -9.04
CA THR A 665 13.47 -27.13 -10.49
C THR A 665 12.05 -26.69 -10.85
N ILE A 666 11.06 -26.93 -9.97
CA ILE A 666 9.68 -26.50 -10.17
C ILE A 666 9.52 -25.01 -9.83
N THR A 667 10.10 -24.56 -8.73
CA THR A 667 9.83 -23.22 -8.17
C THR A 667 10.65 -22.14 -8.89
N TYR A 668 11.89 -22.43 -9.31
CA TYR A 668 12.76 -21.45 -9.95
C TYR A 668 12.19 -20.85 -11.25
N PRO A 669 11.64 -21.62 -12.21
CA PRO A 669 11.03 -21.04 -13.41
C PRO A 669 9.82 -20.14 -13.09
N LEU A 670 9.00 -20.56 -12.12
CA LEU A 670 7.83 -19.76 -11.68
C LEU A 670 8.28 -18.44 -11.08
N LEU A 671 9.26 -18.47 -10.17
CA LEU A 671 9.83 -17.27 -9.56
C LEU A 671 10.44 -16.34 -10.63
N ARG A 672 11.21 -16.91 -11.57
CA ARG A 672 11.81 -16.15 -12.67
C ARG A 672 10.77 -15.43 -13.52
N LEU A 673 9.72 -16.13 -13.94
CA LEU A 673 8.63 -15.53 -14.72
C LEU A 673 7.97 -14.37 -13.97
N LEU A 674 7.70 -14.56 -12.70
CA LEU A 674 7.06 -13.54 -11.86
C LEU A 674 7.97 -12.32 -11.65
N VAL A 675 9.26 -12.54 -11.40
CA VAL A 675 10.25 -11.45 -11.28
C VAL A 675 10.40 -10.70 -12.60
N ILE A 676 10.47 -11.40 -13.73
CA ILE A 676 10.54 -10.77 -15.06
C ILE A 676 9.27 -9.94 -15.31
N ASP A 677 8.09 -10.45 -14.98
CA ASP A 677 6.84 -9.71 -15.16
C ASP A 677 6.76 -8.44 -14.30
N ILE A 678 7.21 -8.51 -13.05
CA ILE A 678 7.29 -7.33 -12.16
C ILE A 678 8.35 -6.33 -12.63
N THR A 679 9.43 -6.78 -13.24
CA THR A 679 10.58 -5.93 -13.59
C THR A 679 10.60 -5.48 -15.05
N LYS A 680 9.80 -6.07 -15.94
CA LYS A 680 9.84 -5.80 -17.39
C LYS A 680 9.61 -4.33 -17.73
N ASP A 681 8.75 -3.67 -16.99
CA ASP A 681 8.40 -2.27 -17.16
C ASP A 681 9.26 -1.33 -16.30
N SER A 682 10.21 -1.89 -15.58
CA SER A 682 11.14 -1.13 -14.75
C SER A 682 12.42 -0.79 -15.53
N PRO A 683 12.94 0.44 -15.39
CA PRO A 683 14.21 0.83 -15.98
C PRO A 683 15.40 -0.01 -15.47
N ILE A 684 15.24 -0.71 -14.37
CA ILE A 684 16.24 -1.61 -13.79
C ILE A 684 16.53 -2.79 -14.75
N SER A 685 15.51 -3.27 -15.46
CA SER A 685 15.68 -4.38 -16.43
C SER A 685 16.63 -4.04 -17.58
N SER A 686 16.64 -2.79 -18.03
CA SER A 686 17.49 -2.32 -19.13
C SER A 686 18.93 -2.00 -18.71
N ILE A 687 19.15 -1.65 -17.43
CA ILE A 687 20.46 -1.19 -16.95
C ILE A 687 21.29 -2.34 -16.38
N THR A 688 20.66 -3.30 -15.76
CA THR A 688 21.40 -4.33 -15.00
C THR A 688 21.79 -5.55 -15.83
N GLY A 689 21.20 -5.76 -17.03
CA GLY A 689 21.40 -7.01 -17.74
C GLY A 689 21.16 -8.23 -16.84
N PHE A 690 20.31 -8.08 -15.82
CA PHE A 690 20.03 -9.11 -14.84
C PHE A 690 19.39 -10.31 -15.55
N THR A 691 20.24 -11.14 -16.12
CA THR A 691 19.90 -12.50 -16.49
C THR A 691 19.99 -13.34 -15.23
N TRP A 692 18.84 -13.55 -14.58
CA TRP A 692 18.72 -14.53 -13.49
C TRP A 692 18.99 -15.95 -13.98
#